data_502299f62eb2ce021719959b5860731a
#
_entry.id   502299f62eb2ce021719959b5860731a
#
_cell.length_a   1.000
_cell.length_b   1.000
_cell.length_c   1.000
_cell.angle_alpha   90.00
_cell.angle_beta   90.00
_cell.angle_gamma   90.00
#
_symmetry.space_group_name_H-M   'P 1'
#
loop_
_entity.id
_entity.type
_entity.pdbx_description
1 polymer ?
#
loop_
_entity_poly.entity_id
_entity_poly.type
_entity_poly.pdbx_seq_one_letter_code
_entity_poly.pdbx_strand_id
1 'polypeptide(L)'
;MESSEADRAAARAWPQDAEDDYDEEEDAYLLHNLAEQGHVDRLRALLPLPSARVEPPSRLSVLSSETSLLEKDDMGFLPLHVAVIHQRPHCALHLLRYSPALTSAMLRLKGGDLGTPFLHLVLRVGAINAAFSELILDELLGEKKQQTTDVYGDDVRALLFEKVAARDEEGNSLFHLCARYDLVKCLDMLASFYQRHLAAIEVDETEKKPLKLETLLEKGNKVGFRPLHEAMKYRAADAARRLVQEYRVDVNPVTPLRQTPSHIAALADFAEGVEILRTSPRSGGADFALTDSHGCTAAQVARRCAFDALEVRLLAAEAGTETTEVKQDAVVQQKDQTRFFFHPEVWRHLPMAYHRRGGPDPPPENPERIDTLVDPVFGILRSREFQRPNVKWDHDIERADIADILRVHEFHYVDRVRRACASVAASAVGKTPVASKNDGTSHHQFPGQPKPAPLSIGDDVEECHATLSLDLDTALSVRSYDAAARAAGAVCKAVDEVVAGKCRNAFCIVRPPGHHAGPVGKVVCENDPEGSLGFCLFNNVAVGAAYARAHLKHRGINKVAILDFDVHHGNGTEEIVRQLVPSTKEVTFETPYGVGKQVVHQYKPWRSDDDSENVFFCSVHGYGHKDPENKEELAKGEVQGWFYPGSGVSSVKDAPVIWDEGLPFCREGSSASRLKWRSAFRDRILPKLREFNPDLIFLSAGFDAHKKELVNWGYVSLLEQDYEWLVGHVKQIATTCCEGRLISVLEGGYNFHGRMVSPFARSVAAHTRALVNPAQEPWDEEEIAKEAAHEQALLANYLVPAAGPAVTMLQAKKRSKPEAAVPLARSRGKRARKEVDYVALAKELADSSTS
;
A
#
# COMPACT_ATOMS: atom_id res chain seq x y z
N MET A 1 -35.95 16.71 -13.65
CA MET A 1 -36.20 15.30 -13.38
C MET A 1 -35.58 14.99 -12.04
N GLU A 2 -36.38 14.44 -11.17
CA GLU A 2 -36.28 14.48 -9.71
C GLU A 2 -35.00 13.80 -9.21
N SER A 3 -34.22 14.56 -8.44
CA SER A 3 -33.14 14.02 -7.62
C SER A 3 -33.76 13.14 -6.52
N SER A 4 -33.23 11.93 -6.33
CA SER A 4 -33.73 10.97 -5.39
C SER A 4 -33.68 11.49 -3.92
N GLU A 5 -34.60 11.02 -3.09
CA GLU A 5 -34.64 11.38 -1.66
C GLU A 5 -33.33 11.11 -0.92
N ALA A 6 -32.51 10.20 -1.43
CA ALA A 6 -31.18 9.89 -0.89
C ALA A 6 -30.19 11.07 -1.03
N ASP A 7 -30.27 11.83 -2.15
CA ASP A 7 -29.41 13.00 -2.36
C ASP A 7 -29.81 14.17 -1.45
N ARG A 8 -31.10 14.22 -1.04
CA ARG A 8 -31.59 15.25 -0.08
C ARG A 8 -31.29 14.89 1.38
N ALA A 9 -31.13 13.61 1.69
CA ALA A 9 -30.75 13.14 3.03
C ALA A 9 -29.26 13.37 3.29
N ALA A 10 -28.40 13.19 2.30
CA ALA A 10 -26.97 13.46 2.40
C ALA A 10 -26.66 14.97 2.59
N ALA A 11 -27.52 15.85 2.05
CA ALA A 11 -27.34 17.30 2.17
C ALA A 11 -27.80 17.88 3.54
N ARG A 12 -28.44 17.09 4.41
CA ARG A 12 -29.02 17.56 5.69
C ARG A 12 -28.20 17.22 6.94
N ALA A 13 -27.03 16.61 6.81
CA ALA A 13 -26.28 16.07 7.95
C ALA A 13 -25.11 16.92 8.45
N TRP A 14 -24.98 18.17 8.03
CA TRP A 14 -23.91 19.06 8.53
C TRP A 14 -24.47 20.29 9.21
N PRO A 15 -24.02 20.63 10.42
CA PRO A 15 -24.32 21.93 11.04
C PRO A 15 -23.70 23.05 10.21
N GLN A 16 -24.51 24.04 9.84
CA GLN A 16 -24.10 25.17 8.99
C GLN A 16 -23.39 26.31 9.76
N ASP A 17 -23.14 26.17 11.08
CA ASP A 17 -22.64 27.26 11.91
C ASP A 17 -21.40 26.82 12.70
N ALA A 18 -20.25 26.78 12.02
CA ALA A 18 -18.96 26.99 12.65
C ALA A 18 -18.17 27.93 11.73
N GLU A 19 -18.23 29.22 12.00
CA GLU A 19 -17.24 30.19 11.54
C GLU A 19 -15.91 29.82 12.24
N ASP A 20 -15.14 28.92 11.67
CA ASP A 20 -13.76 28.71 12.05
C ASP A 20 -12.99 29.97 11.64
N ASP A 21 -12.56 30.75 12.62
CA ASP A 21 -11.52 31.78 12.47
C ASP A 21 -10.19 31.07 12.09
N TYR A 22 -10.08 30.67 10.83
CA TYR A 22 -8.80 30.32 10.24
C TYR A 22 -8.04 31.62 9.99
N ASP A 23 -6.82 31.72 10.49
CA ASP A 23 -5.85 32.73 10.05
C ASP A 23 -5.48 32.38 8.58
N GLU A 24 -6.30 32.90 7.64
CA GLU A 24 -6.14 32.66 6.21
C GLU A 24 -4.81 33.19 5.64
N GLU A 25 -4.09 34.03 6.40
CA GLU A 25 -2.82 34.63 5.99
C GLU A 25 -1.61 33.71 6.18
N GLU A 26 -1.69 32.62 6.98
CA GLU A 26 -0.57 31.72 7.28
C GLU A 26 -0.70 30.32 6.68
N ASP A 27 -1.81 29.92 6.06
CA ASP A 27 -1.97 28.56 5.48
C ASP A 27 -1.32 28.45 4.09
N ALA A 28 -0.13 27.91 4.07
CA ALA A 28 0.63 27.69 2.84
C ALA A 28 -0.10 26.82 1.81
N TYR A 29 -1.08 26.00 2.24
CA TYR A 29 -1.81 25.03 1.41
C TYR A 29 -3.32 25.24 1.44
N LEU A 30 -3.79 26.47 1.63
CA LEU A 30 -5.21 26.79 1.74
C LEU A 30 -6.07 26.14 0.63
N LEU A 31 -5.66 26.24 -0.64
CA LEU A 31 -6.41 25.65 -1.75
C LEU A 31 -6.46 24.11 -1.69
N HIS A 32 -5.40 23.45 -1.18
CA HIS A 32 -5.38 22.01 -0.99
C HIS A 32 -6.33 21.58 0.11
N ASN A 33 -6.32 22.31 1.24
CA ASN A 33 -7.19 22.04 2.38
C ASN A 33 -8.66 22.24 2.04
N LEU A 34 -9.00 23.32 1.33
CA LEU A 34 -10.36 23.56 0.85
C LEU A 34 -10.82 22.48 -0.17
N ALA A 35 -9.89 22.02 -1.02
CA ALA A 35 -10.16 20.95 -1.98
C ALA A 35 -10.37 19.59 -1.29
N GLU A 36 -9.60 19.30 -0.25
CA GLU A 36 -9.70 18.09 0.57
C GLU A 36 -11.02 18.02 1.34
N GLN A 37 -11.34 19.11 2.04
CA GLN A 37 -12.55 19.21 2.86
C GLN A 37 -13.83 19.34 2.04
N GLY A 38 -13.71 19.77 0.77
CA GLY A 38 -14.85 19.94 -0.14
C GLY A 38 -15.55 21.29 0.01
N HIS A 39 -14.87 22.31 0.57
CA HIS A 39 -15.40 23.66 0.77
C HIS A 39 -15.51 24.45 -0.55
N VAL A 40 -16.40 24.00 -1.44
CA VAL A 40 -16.53 24.58 -2.79
C VAL A 40 -16.94 26.05 -2.78
N ASP A 41 -17.72 26.51 -1.83
CA ASP A 41 -18.19 27.93 -1.78
C ASP A 41 -17.06 28.87 -1.37
N ARG A 42 -16.20 28.46 -0.42
CA ARG A 42 -14.95 29.20 -0.09
C ARG A 42 -13.99 29.18 -1.30
N LEU A 43 -13.87 28.05 -1.96
CA LEU A 43 -13.04 27.91 -3.16
C LEU A 43 -13.55 28.79 -4.30
N ARG A 44 -14.88 28.92 -4.49
CA ARG A 44 -15.51 29.84 -5.45
C ARG A 44 -15.30 31.31 -5.09
N ALA A 45 -15.30 31.64 -3.81
CA ALA A 45 -15.05 33.02 -3.35
C ALA A 45 -13.60 33.44 -3.63
N LEU A 46 -12.63 32.52 -3.42
CA LEU A 46 -11.21 32.77 -3.70
C LEU A 46 -10.88 32.73 -5.20
N LEU A 47 -11.53 31.86 -5.96
CA LEU A 47 -11.30 31.62 -7.37
C LEU A 47 -12.59 31.83 -8.20
N PRO A 48 -13.07 33.09 -8.38
CA PRO A 48 -14.29 33.35 -9.13
C PRO A 48 -14.11 33.02 -10.62
N LEU A 49 -15.11 32.34 -11.21
CA LEU A 49 -15.10 32.03 -12.63
C LEU A 49 -15.14 33.34 -13.48
N PRO A 50 -14.57 33.33 -14.69
CA PRO A 50 -14.44 34.54 -15.53
C PRO A 50 -15.75 35.27 -15.82
N SER A 51 -16.88 34.56 -15.83
CA SER A 51 -18.22 35.14 -16.04
C SER A 51 -18.80 35.85 -14.81
N ALA A 52 -18.18 35.67 -13.63
CA ALA A 52 -18.62 36.21 -12.34
C ALA A 52 -17.69 37.31 -11.79
N ARG A 53 -16.67 37.74 -12.53
CA ARG A 53 -15.70 38.73 -12.07
C ARG A 53 -16.36 40.11 -11.90
N VAL A 54 -16.83 40.38 -10.70
CA VAL A 54 -16.95 41.74 -10.13
C VAL A 54 -15.57 42.02 -9.51
N GLU A 55 -15.05 43.23 -9.61
CA GLU A 55 -13.70 43.61 -9.14
C GLU A 55 -13.38 42.96 -7.78
N PRO A 56 -12.24 42.26 -7.64
CA PRO A 56 -11.93 41.55 -6.41
C PRO A 56 -11.64 42.52 -5.27
N PRO A 57 -12.09 42.25 -4.04
CA PRO A 57 -11.71 43.02 -2.88
C PRO A 57 -10.18 42.96 -2.68
N SER A 58 -9.59 44.07 -2.25
CA SER A 58 -8.14 44.33 -2.20
C SER A 58 -7.30 43.40 -1.33
N ARG A 59 -7.91 42.44 -0.61
CA ARG A 59 -7.23 41.38 0.18
C ARG A 59 -6.91 40.10 -0.60
N LEU A 60 -7.48 39.92 -1.78
CA LEU A 60 -7.28 38.75 -2.66
C LEU A 60 -5.96 38.79 -3.47
N SER A 61 -5.15 39.82 -3.30
CA SER A 61 -3.91 40.00 -4.07
C SER A 61 -2.82 38.92 -3.81
N VAL A 62 -2.89 38.20 -2.70
CA VAL A 62 -1.90 37.16 -2.34
C VAL A 62 -2.26 35.80 -2.97
N LEU A 63 -3.55 35.47 -3.07
CA LEU A 63 -4.05 34.24 -3.68
C LEU A 63 -4.34 34.36 -5.18
N SER A 64 -4.28 35.57 -5.75
CA SER A 64 -4.54 35.81 -7.17
C SER A 64 -3.40 35.40 -8.11
N SER A 65 -2.32 34.84 -7.60
CA SER A 65 -1.26 34.32 -8.45
C SER A 65 -1.68 32.93 -8.99
N GLU A 66 -1.78 32.82 -10.32
CA GLU A 66 -1.97 31.55 -11.03
C GLU A 66 -0.96 30.46 -10.61
N THR A 67 0.09 30.84 -9.90
CA THR A 67 1.13 29.96 -9.35
C THR A 67 0.62 29.10 -8.23
N SER A 68 -0.33 29.56 -7.38
CA SER A 68 -0.83 28.78 -6.23
C SER A 68 -1.62 27.52 -6.65
N LEU A 69 -2.28 27.57 -7.80
CA LEU A 69 -2.99 26.40 -8.36
C LEU A 69 -2.05 25.33 -8.94
N LEU A 70 -0.81 25.70 -9.26
CA LEU A 70 0.22 24.82 -9.80
C LEU A 70 1.27 24.45 -8.73
N GLU A 71 1.13 24.98 -7.53
CA GLU A 71 1.96 24.66 -6.39
C GLU A 71 1.56 23.29 -5.85
N LYS A 72 2.57 22.45 -5.57
CA LYS A 72 2.35 21.13 -4.99
C LYS A 72 2.47 21.21 -3.49
N ASP A 73 1.61 20.49 -2.80
CA ASP A 73 1.75 20.27 -1.36
C ASP A 73 3.02 19.45 -1.03
N ASP A 74 3.28 19.25 0.24
CA ASP A 74 4.43 18.47 0.72
C ASP A 74 4.42 17.02 0.20
N MET A 75 3.25 16.51 -0.17
CA MET A 75 3.04 15.18 -0.75
C MET A 75 3.17 15.14 -2.28
N GLY A 76 3.46 16.26 -2.92
CA GLY A 76 3.62 16.36 -4.36
C GLY A 76 2.32 16.45 -5.15
N PHE A 77 1.19 16.77 -4.53
CA PHE A 77 -0.12 16.90 -5.18
C PHE A 77 -0.49 18.37 -5.41
N LEU A 78 -1.24 18.63 -6.49
CA LEU A 78 -1.91 19.91 -6.75
C LEU A 78 -3.26 19.94 -6.04
N PRO A 79 -3.88 21.11 -5.78
CA PRO A 79 -5.25 21.21 -5.29
C PRO A 79 -6.26 20.37 -6.09
N LEU A 80 -6.11 20.34 -7.43
CA LEU A 80 -6.94 19.51 -8.30
C LEU A 80 -6.74 18.00 -8.06
N HIS A 81 -5.50 17.56 -7.83
CA HIS A 81 -5.22 16.16 -7.49
C HIS A 81 -5.87 15.78 -6.16
N VAL A 82 -5.78 16.66 -5.16
CA VAL A 82 -6.40 16.48 -3.85
C VAL A 82 -7.92 16.38 -3.94
N ALA A 83 -8.56 17.26 -4.69
CA ALA A 83 -10.00 17.19 -4.95
C ALA A 83 -10.43 15.86 -5.58
N VAL A 84 -9.62 15.30 -6.48
CA VAL A 84 -9.88 14.00 -7.11
C VAL A 84 -9.69 12.85 -6.13
N ILE A 85 -8.58 12.82 -5.38
CA ILE A 85 -8.27 11.77 -4.40
C ILE A 85 -9.36 11.67 -3.34
N HIS A 86 -9.83 12.83 -2.85
CA HIS A 86 -10.89 12.91 -1.85
C HIS A 86 -12.31 12.88 -2.43
N GLN A 87 -12.42 12.66 -3.75
CA GLN A 87 -13.70 12.53 -4.46
C GLN A 87 -14.64 13.73 -4.23
N ARG A 88 -14.09 14.95 -4.32
CA ARG A 88 -14.85 16.20 -4.16
C ARG A 88 -15.28 16.75 -5.54
N PRO A 89 -16.43 16.32 -6.10
CA PRO A 89 -16.77 16.61 -7.49
C PRO A 89 -16.92 18.09 -7.78
N HIS A 90 -17.55 18.83 -6.86
CA HIS A 90 -17.77 20.26 -7.05
C HIS A 90 -16.48 21.07 -7.03
N CYS A 91 -15.54 20.71 -6.15
CA CYS A 91 -14.22 21.34 -6.09
C CYS A 91 -13.41 20.99 -7.34
N ALA A 92 -13.36 19.72 -7.73
CA ALA A 92 -12.64 19.28 -8.92
C ALA A 92 -13.15 19.97 -10.19
N LEU A 93 -14.48 20.00 -10.40
CA LEU A 93 -15.11 20.69 -11.54
C LEU A 93 -14.86 22.20 -11.52
N HIS A 94 -14.88 22.83 -10.33
CA HIS A 94 -14.61 24.25 -10.21
C HIS A 94 -13.16 24.59 -10.60
N LEU A 95 -12.20 23.82 -10.09
CA LEU A 95 -10.77 23.97 -10.43
C LEU A 95 -10.49 23.75 -11.93
N LEU A 96 -11.12 22.74 -12.53
CA LEU A 96 -11.01 22.48 -13.97
C LEU A 96 -11.58 23.62 -14.84
N ARG A 97 -12.67 24.25 -14.41
CA ARG A 97 -13.36 25.33 -15.14
C ARG A 97 -12.78 26.71 -14.92
N TYR A 98 -11.92 26.87 -13.94
CA TYR A 98 -11.40 28.20 -13.53
C TYR A 98 -10.63 28.89 -14.66
N SER A 99 -9.72 28.17 -15.33
CA SER A 99 -8.96 28.71 -16.45
C SER A 99 -8.47 27.59 -17.38
N PRO A 100 -8.77 27.63 -18.68
CA PRO A 100 -8.29 26.63 -19.65
C PRO A 100 -6.76 26.52 -19.70
N ALA A 101 -6.05 27.65 -19.59
CA ALA A 101 -4.59 27.66 -19.59
C ALA A 101 -4.02 26.94 -18.37
N LEU A 102 -4.58 27.17 -17.18
CA LEU A 102 -4.19 26.49 -15.96
C LEU A 102 -4.59 25.01 -15.99
N THR A 103 -5.73 24.67 -16.56
CA THR A 103 -6.13 23.27 -16.77
C THR A 103 -5.10 22.55 -17.64
N SER A 104 -4.65 23.15 -18.72
CA SER A 104 -3.56 22.58 -19.54
C SER A 104 -2.29 22.38 -18.71
N ALA A 105 -1.90 23.34 -17.89
CA ALA A 105 -0.73 23.23 -17.01
C ALA A 105 -0.90 22.13 -15.95
N MET A 106 -2.05 22.07 -15.27
CA MET A 106 -2.37 21.03 -14.28
C MET A 106 -2.35 19.62 -14.89
N LEU A 107 -2.90 19.42 -16.09
CA LEU A 107 -2.91 18.14 -16.79
C LEU A 107 -1.50 17.65 -17.19
N ARG A 108 -0.54 18.56 -17.33
CA ARG A 108 0.87 18.21 -17.62
C ARG A 108 1.61 17.73 -16.38
N LEU A 109 1.22 18.19 -15.21
CA LEU A 109 1.88 17.86 -13.96
C LEU A 109 1.40 16.50 -13.45
N LYS A 110 2.32 15.79 -12.82
CA LYS A 110 2.06 14.48 -12.21
C LYS A 110 1.92 14.65 -10.71
N GLY A 111 1.03 13.87 -10.10
CA GLY A 111 0.75 13.92 -8.66
C GLY A 111 1.46 12.85 -7.86
N GLY A 112 1.83 13.22 -6.64
CA GLY A 112 2.40 12.34 -5.64
C GLY A 112 3.79 11.80 -5.94
N ASP A 113 4.31 11.01 -5.04
CA ASP A 113 5.66 10.43 -5.11
C ASP A 113 5.86 9.45 -6.28
N LEU A 114 4.78 8.76 -6.70
CA LEU A 114 4.81 7.87 -7.86
C LEU A 114 4.79 8.61 -9.18
N GLY A 115 4.52 9.94 -9.17
CA GLY A 115 4.41 10.73 -10.36
C GLY A 115 3.27 10.29 -11.27
N THR A 116 2.10 10.02 -10.69
CA THR A 116 0.92 9.53 -11.42
C THR A 116 0.34 10.62 -12.32
N PRO A 117 0.13 10.36 -13.63
CA PRO A 117 -0.54 11.31 -14.52
C PRO A 117 -2.00 11.53 -14.11
N PHE A 118 -2.53 12.73 -14.30
CA PHE A 118 -3.86 13.12 -13.81
C PHE A 118 -4.99 12.17 -14.25
N LEU A 119 -5.08 11.82 -15.53
CA LEU A 119 -6.13 10.91 -16.02
C LEU A 119 -6.01 9.50 -15.43
N HIS A 120 -4.78 9.02 -15.16
CA HIS A 120 -4.58 7.75 -14.46
C HIS A 120 -5.06 7.84 -13.01
N LEU A 121 -4.83 8.98 -12.33
CA LEU A 121 -5.35 9.23 -10.99
C LEU A 121 -6.88 9.17 -10.97
N VAL A 122 -7.55 9.83 -11.92
CA VAL A 122 -9.02 9.81 -12.07
C VAL A 122 -9.53 8.37 -12.20
N LEU A 123 -8.93 7.54 -13.04
CA LEU A 123 -9.36 6.15 -13.22
C LEU A 123 -9.03 5.25 -12.02
N ARG A 124 -7.93 5.51 -11.29
CA ARG A 124 -7.64 4.78 -10.06
C ARG A 124 -8.69 5.04 -8.98
N VAL A 125 -9.15 6.27 -8.85
CA VAL A 125 -10.30 6.62 -7.98
C VAL A 125 -11.57 5.90 -8.44
N GLY A 126 -11.75 5.68 -9.73
CA GLY A 126 -12.84 4.91 -10.32
C GLY A 126 -12.93 3.47 -9.83
N ALA A 127 -11.85 2.89 -9.31
CA ALA A 127 -11.88 1.56 -8.69
C ALA A 127 -12.86 1.47 -7.50
N ILE A 128 -13.12 2.60 -6.84
CA ILE A 128 -14.09 2.72 -5.74
C ILE A 128 -15.35 3.44 -6.22
N ASN A 129 -15.20 4.54 -6.93
CA ASN A 129 -16.30 5.40 -7.35
C ASN A 129 -16.26 5.65 -8.87
N ALA A 130 -16.83 4.75 -9.65
CA ALA A 130 -16.86 4.84 -11.10
C ALA A 130 -17.62 6.10 -11.58
N ALA A 131 -18.73 6.47 -10.91
CA ALA A 131 -19.53 7.63 -11.26
C ALA A 131 -18.75 8.95 -11.14
N PHE A 132 -17.85 9.05 -10.14
CA PHE A 132 -16.96 10.21 -10.01
C PHE A 132 -16.00 10.32 -11.21
N SER A 133 -15.39 9.20 -11.60
CA SER A 133 -14.46 9.19 -12.75
C SER A 133 -15.19 9.48 -14.08
N GLU A 134 -16.40 8.93 -14.25
CA GLU A 134 -17.25 9.26 -15.39
C GLU A 134 -17.56 10.76 -15.45
N LEU A 135 -17.89 11.38 -14.32
CA LEU A 135 -18.18 12.81 -14.23
C LEU A 135 -16.97 13.68 -14.63
N ILE A 136 -15.78 13.37 -14.14
CA ILE A 136 -14.57 14.12 -14.47
C ILE A 136 -14.18 13.92 -15.94
N LEU A 137 -14.31 12.70 -16.46
CA LEU A 137 -14.03 12.43 -17.88
C LEU A 137 -15.08 13.09 -18.79
N ASP A 138 -16.36 13.11 -18.40
CA ASP A 138 -17.41 13.81 -19.17
C ASP A 138 -17.13 15.32 -19.25
N GLU A 139 -16.67 15.92 -18.18
CA GLU A 139 -16.25 17.34 -18.17
C GLU A 139 -15.11 17.61 -19.14
N LEU A 140 -14.10 16.71 -19.18
CA LEU A 140 -12.89 16.91 -19.98
C LEU A 140 -13.03 16.48 -21.43
N LEU A 141 -13.75 15.38 -21.70
CA LEU A 141 -13.79 14.68 -22.99
C LEU A 141 -15.15 14.76 -23.68
N GLY A 142 -16.20 15.14 -22.95
CA GLY A 142 -17.58 15.14 -23.43
C GLY A 142 -17.84 16.16 -24.52
N GLU A 143 -18.78 15.84 -25.42
CA GLU A 143 -19.34 16.80 -26.38
C GLU A 143 -20.37 17.66 -25.66
N LYS A 144 -20.09 18.94 -25.49
CA LYS A 144 -21.08 19.86 -24.94
C LYS A 144 -22.22 20.06 -25.92
N LYS A 145 -23.45 19.71 -25.49
CA LYS A 145 -24.67 20.01 -26.20
C LYS A 145 -24.78 21.53 -26.47
N GLN A 146 -24.77 21.91 -27.69
CA GLN A 146 -25.07 23.14 -28.44
C GLN A 146 -25.31 24.52 -27.75
N GLN A 147 -25.20 24.69 -26.44
CA GLN A 147 -25.56 25.96 -25.77
C GLN A 147 -24.53 26.55 -24.80
N THR A 148 -23.36 25.93 -24.64
CA THR A 148 -22.29 26.54 -23.83
C THR A 148 -21.02 26.66 -24.66
N THR A 149 -20.42 27.85 -24.64
CA THR A 149 -19.10 28.13 -25.24
C THR A 149 -18.12 27.05 -24.82
N ASP A 150 -17.34 26.52 -25.76
CA ASP A 150 -16.26 25.56 -25.49
C ASP A 150 -15.33 26.14 -24.43
N VAL A 151 -15.34 25.53 -23.24
CA VAL A 151 -14.54 26.02 -22.11
C VAL A 151 -13.06 25.71 -22.35
N TYR A 152 -12.79 24.63 -23.08
CA TYR A 152 -11.44 24.17 -23.35
C TYR A 152 -11.10 24.37 -24.83
N GLY A 153 -10.19 25.29 -25.13
CA GLY A 153 -9.69 25.54 -26.50
C GLY A 153 -8.96 24.32 -27.08
N ASP A 154 -8.61 24.43 -28.35
CA ASP A 154 -7.93 23.36 -29.12
C ASP A 154 -6.64 22.87 -28.47
N ASP A 155 -5.89 23.74 -27.79
CA ASP A 155 -4.66 23.38 -27.08
C ASP A 155 -4.89 22.36 -25.94
N VAL A 156 -5.98 22.52 -25.17
CA VAL A 156 -6.32 21.55 -24.09
C VAL A 156 -6.78 20.22 -24.70
N ARG A 157 -7.52 20.27 -25.81
CA ARG A 157 -7.97 19.06 -26.51
C ARG A 157 -6.81 18.28 -27.13
N ALA A 158 -5.86 18.98 -27.76
CA ALA A 158 -4.64 18.36 -28.29
C ALA A 158 -3.81 17.71 -27.15
N LEU A 159 -3.71 18.38 -26.01
CA LEU A 159 -3.05 17.83 -24.83
C LEU A 159 -3.77 16.59 -24.28
N LEU A 160 -5.10 16.63 -24.16
CA LEU A 160 -5.88 15.47 -23.71
C LEU A 160 -5.71 14.29 -24.66
N PHE A 161 -5.67 14.52 -25.96
CA PHE A 161 -5.39 13.48 -26.95
C PHE A 161 -4.02 12.81 -26.70
N GLU A 162 -2.97 13.61 -26.46
CA GLU A 162 -1.65 13.11 -26.05
C GLU A 162 -1.74 12.29 -24.75
N LYS A 163 -2.46 12.80 -23.74
CA LYS A 163 -2.56 12.18 -22.42
C LYS A 163 -3.36 10.88 -22.42
N VAL A 164 -4.31 10.69 -23.34
CA VAL A 164 -5.01 9.40 -23.51
C VAL A 164 -4.04 8.29 -23.91
N ALA A 165 -3.01 8.59 -24.68
CA ALA A 165 -1.97 7.63 -25.06
C ALA A 165 -0.84 7.49 -24.03
N ALA A 166 -0.82 8.32 -22.98
CA ALA A 166 0.21 8.31 -21.92
C ALA A 166 0.17 7.03 -21.09
N ARG A 167 1.30 6.77 -20.41
CA ARG A 167 1.46 5.59 -19.55
C ARG A 167 1.91 6.00 -18.16
N ASP A 168 1.46 5.24 -17.17
CA ASP A 168 1.91 5.38 -15.80
C ASP A 168 3.28 4.73 -15.56
N GLU A 169 3.71 4.70 -14.33
CA GLU A 169 4.98 4.13 -13.88
C GLU A 169 5.08 2.60 -14.08
N GLU A 170 3.95 1.89 -14.15
CA GLU A 170 3.88 0.45 -14.48
C GLU A 170 3.82 0.20 -15.99
N GLY A 171 3.73 1.26 -16.79
CA GLY A 171 3.53 1.20 -18.23
C GLY A 171 2.07 0.96 -18.63
N ASN A 172 1.12 1.08 -17.70
CA ASN A 172 -0.30 0.97 -18.01
C ASN A 172 -0.77 2.19 -18.79
N SER A 173 -1.54 1.99 -19.84
CA SER A 173 -2.36 3.03 -20.45
C SER A 173 -3.67 3.18 -19.67
N LEU A 174 -4.42 4.23 -19.96
CA LEU A 174 -5.76 4.40 -19.41
C LEU A 174 -6.68 3.20 -19.70
N PHE A 175 -6.50 2.56 -20.86
CA PHE A 175 -7.27 1.37 -21.24
C PHE A 175 -6.95 0.15 -20.36
N HIS A 176 -5.72 0.02 -19.87
CA HIS A 176 -5.37 -1.02 -18.88
C HIS A 176 -6.12 -0.78 -17.56
N LEU A 177 -6.19 0.47 -17.10
CA LEU A 177 -6.90 0.80 -15.87
C LEU A 177 -8.41 0.64 -16.00
N CYS A 178 -9.00 1.06 -17.14
CA CYS A 178 -10.40 0.80 -17.43
C CYS A 178 -10.72 -0.71 -17.41
N ALA A 179 -9.85 -1.52 -18.02
CA ALA A 179 -9.99 -2.96 -18.03
C ALA A 179 -9.81 -3.58 -16.64
N ARG A 180 -8.82 -3.11 -15.85
CA ARG A 180 -8.56 -3.57 -14.49
C ARG A 180 -9.73 -3.31 -13.55
N TYR A 181 -10.33 -2.14 -13.62
CA TYR A 181 -11.37 -1.69 -12.69
C TYR A 181 -12.80 -1.81 -13.25
N ASP A 182 -12.96 -2.45 -14.39
CA ASP A 182 -14.26 -2.68 -15.08
C ASP A 182 -15.01 -1.38 -15.38
N LEU A 183 -14.28 -0.33 -15.78
CA LEU A 183 -14.81 1.00 -16.04
C LEU A 183 -15.24 1.16 -17.51
N VAL A 184 -16.31 0.45 -17.92
CA VAL A 184 -16.74 0.37 -19.33
C VAL A 184 -17.08 1.72 -19.92
N LYS A 185 -17.83 2.57 -19.20
CA LYS A 185 -18.19 3.90 -19.71
C LYS A 185 -16.97 4.79 -19.89
N CYS A 186 -16.02 4.75 -18.94
CA CYS A 186 -14.76 5.48 -19.08
C CYS A 186 -13.96 4.99 -20.28
N LEU A 187 -13.92 3.68 -20.51
CA LEU A 187 -13.27 3.07 -21.67
C LEU A 187 -13.89 3.60 -22.98
N ASP A 188 -15.22 3.60 -23.07
CA ASP A 188 -15.94 4.09 -24.25
C ASP A 188 -15.72 5.61 -24.48
N MET A 189 -15.75 6.41 -23.42
CA MET A 189 -15.48 7.84 -23.48
C MET A 189 -14.09 8.15 -24.01
N LEU A 190 -13.08 7.47 -23.49
CA LEU A 190 -11.68 7.62 -23.92
C LEU A 190 -11.48 7.17 -25.35
N ALA A 191 -12.04 6.03 -25.74
CA ALA A 191 -11.93 5.50 -27.08
C ALA A 191 -12.61 6.40 -28.11
N SER A 192 -13.84 6.85 -27.83
CA SER A 192 -14.61 7.74 -28.71
C SER A 192 -13.92 9.09 -28.88
N PHE A 193 -13.42 9.68 -27.78
CA PHE A 193 -12.65 10.91 -27.83
C PHE A 193 -11.40 10.74 -28.69
N TYR A 194 -10.63 9.67 -28.46
CA TYR A 194 -9.39 9.42 -29.19
C TYR A 194 -9.62 9.21 -30.69
N GLN A 195 -10.64 8.43 -31.07
CA GLN A 195 -10.98 8.20 -32.49
C GLN A 195 -11.38 9.47 -33.21
N ARG A 196 -12.22 10.32 -32.59
CA ARG A 196 -12.65 11.59 -33.21
C ARG A 196 -11.48 12.53 -33.48
N HIS A 197 -10.58 12.66 -32.50
CA HIS A 197 -9.42 13.53 -32.66
C HIS A 197 -8.41 12.96 -33.63
N LEU A 198 -8.22 11.63 -33.64
CA LEU A 198 -7.35 10.98 -34.63
C LEU A 198 -7.85 11.22 -36.10
N ALA A 199 -9.16 11.22 -36.31
CA ALA A 199 -9.75 11.49 -37.62
C ALA A 199 -9.64 12.95 -38.04
N ALA A 200 -9.49 13.89 -37.12
CA ALA A 200 -9.37 15.33 -37.38
C ALA A 200 -7.91 15.79 -37.59
N ILE A 201 -6.92 14.96 -37.31
CA ILE A 201 -5.50 15.31 -37.46
C ILE A 201 -5.10 15.18 -38.94
N GLU A 202 -4.82 16.31 -39.61
CA GLU A 202 -4.11 16.32 -40.87
C GLU A 202 -2.62 15.97 -40.62
N VAL A 203 -2.21 14.80 -41.10
CA VAL A 203 -0.84 14.29 -40.84
C VAL A 203 0.13 14.91 -41.83
N ASP A 204 1.01 15.78 -41.37
CA ASP A 204 2.19 16.17 -42.12
C ASP A 204 3.13 14.96 -42.26
N GLU A 205 3.66 14.71 -43.46
CA GLU A 205 4.54 13.57 -43.75
C GLU A 205 5.84 13.55 -42.92
N THR A 206 6.17 14.66 -42.27
CA THR A 206 7.39 14.85 -41.48
C THR A 206 7.20 14.52 -39.99
N GLU A 207 5.98 14.40 -39.51
CA GLU A 207 5.71 14.13 -38.09
C GLU A 207 5.40 12.65 -37.81
N LYS A 208 5.73 12.22 -36.62
CA LYS A 208 5.48 10.86 -36.14
C LYS A 208 3.98 10.61 -36.05
N LYS A 209 3.43 9.79 -36.93
CA LYS A 209 1.99 9.47 -36.93
C LYS A 209 1.51 8.99 -35.56
N PRO A 210 0.40 9.55 -35.05
CA PRO A 210 -0.22 9.04 -33.82
C PRO A 210 -0.66 7.59 -34.03
N LEU A 211 -0.65 6.82 -32.91
CA LEU A 211 -1.02 5.41 -32.94
C LEU A 211 -2.53 5.26 -33.21
N LYS A 212 -2.91 4.25 -33.97
CA LYS A 212 -4.34 3.88 -34.09
C LYS A 212 -4.88 3.37 -32.76
N LEU A 213 -6.19 3.53 -32.52
CA LEU A 213 -6.83 3.06 -31.28
C LEU A 213 -6.59 1.56 -31.06
N GLU A 214 -6.69 0.74 -32.11
CA GLU A 214 -6.46 -0.69 -32.06
C GLU A 214 -5.05 -1.00 -31.52
N THR A 215 -4.05 -0.22 -31.95
CA THR A 215 -2.68 -0.37 -31.47
C THR A 215 -2.55 0.00 -29.99
N LEU A 216 -3.30 1.02 -29.50
CA LEU A 216 -3.29 1.38 -28.08
C LEU A 216 -3.94 0.30 -27.20
N LEU A 217 -5.03 -0.29 -27.68
CA LEU A 217 -5.74 -1.38 -26.98
C LEU A 217 -4.94 -2.69 -26.98
N GLU A 218 -4.01 -2.87 -27.92
CA GLU A 218 -3.20 -4.09 -28.03
C GLU A 218 -1.77 -3.93 -27.49
N LYS A 219 -1.38 -2.77 -27.02
CA LYS A 219 -0.02 -2.55 -26.51
C LYS A 219 0.12 -2.96 -25.06
N GLY A 220 1.07 -3.84 -24.75
CA GLY A 220 1.35 -4.32 -23.38
C GLY A 220 1.95 -3.25 -22.45
N ASN A 221 1.76 -3.41 -21.15
CA ASN A 221 2.44 -2.69 -20.08
C ASN A 221 3.87 -3.24 -19.85
N LYS A 222 4.56 -2.86 -18.79
CA LYS A 222 5.95 -3.30 -18.52
C LYS A 222 6.11 -4.80 -18.29
N VAL A 223 5.07 -5.49 -17.84
CA VAL A 223 5.05 -6.95 -17.69
C VAL A 223 4.48 -7.67 -18.91
N GLY A 224 4.15 -6.93 -19.96
CA GLY A 224 3.64 -7.46 -21.20
C GLY A 224 2.12 -7.70 -21.22
N PHE A 225 1.39 -7.33 -20.15
CA PHE A 225 -0.07 -7.45 -20.12
C PHE A 225 -0.69 -6.39 -21.02
N ARG A 226 -1.64 -6.82 -21.88
CA ARG A 226 -2.52 -5.93 -22.63
C ARG A 226 -3.79 -5.65 -21.81
N PRO A 227 -4.61 -4.66 -22.14
CA PRO A 227 -5.87 -4.41 -21.43
C PRO A 227 -6.74 -5.65 -21.25
N LEU A 228 -6.80 -6.56 -22.23
CA LEU A 228 -7.56 -7.81 -22.11
C LEU A 228 -6.97 -8.76 -21.06
N HIS A 229 -5.65 -8.84 -20.91
CA HIS A 229 -5.04 -9.60 -19.82
C HIS A 229 -5.41 -9.03 -18.45
N GLU A 230 -5.42 -7.69 -18.32
CA GLU A 230 -5.87 -7.02 -17.09
C GLU A 230 -7.33 -7.35 -16.79
N ALA A 231 -8.22 -7.28 -17.78
CA ALA A 231 -9.62 -7.63 -17.60
C ALA A 231 -9.79 -9.09 -17.11
N MET A 232 -9.02 -10.03 -17.63
CA MET A 232 -9.06 -11.43 -17.20
C MET A 232 -8.53 -11.60 -15.78
N LYS A 233 -7.36 -10.99 -15.46
CA LYS A 233 -6.74 -11.06 -14.13
C LYS A 233 -7.68 -10.54 -13.03
N TYR A 234 -8.37 -9.44 -13.32
CA TYR A 234 -9.23 -8.77 -12.34
C TYR A 234 -10.71 -9.17 -12.45
N ARG A 235 -11.03 -10.15 -13.30
CA ARG A 235 -12.40 -10.68 -13.51
C ARG A 235 -13.39 -9.58 -13.92
N ALA A 236 -12.93 -8.64 -14.73
CA ALA A 236 -13.70 -7.50 -15.21
C ALA A 236 -14.51 -7.91 -16.44
N ALA A 237 -15.69 -8.50 -16.19
CA ALA A 237 -16.50 -9.13 -17.25
C ALA A 237 -16.99 -8.14 -18.29
N ASP A 238 -17.50 -6.99 -17.85
CA ASP A 238 -18.09 -6.01 -18.76
C ASP A 238 -17.04 -5.33 -19.62
N ALA A 239 -15.86 -5.01 -19.04
CA ALA A 239 -14.74 -4.47 -19.80
C ALA A 239 -14.16 -5.52 -20.77
N ALA A 240 -14.03 -6.77 -20.34
CA ALA A 240 -13.59 -7.87 -21.20
C ALA A 240 -14.55 -8.04 -22.39
N ARG A 241 -15.85 -8.08 -22.14
CA ARG A 241 -16.89 -8.18 -23.18
C ARG A 241 -16.81 -7.01 -24.16
N ARG A 242 -16.66 -5.79 -23.64
CA ARG A 242 -16.54 -4.59 -24.47
C ARG A 242 -15.30 -4.65 -25.35
N LEU A 243 -14.14 -5.02 -24.80
CA LEU A 243 -12.88 -5.17 -25.55
C LEU A 243 -13.00 -6.21 -26.66
N VAL A 244 -13.59 -7.38 -26.37
CA VAL A 244 -13.67 -8.50 -27.29
C VAL A 244 -14.75 -8.30 -28.36
N GLN A 245 -15.96 -7.90 -27.98
CA GLN A 245 -17.09 -7.85 -28.89
C GLN A 245 -17.18 -6.54 -29.69
N GLU A 246 -16.93 -5.40 -29.07
CA GLU A 246 -17.05 -4.10 -29.73
C GLU A 246 -15.74 -3.63 -30.34
N TYR A 247 -14.64 -3.65 -29.55
CA TYR A 247 -13.34 -3.21 -30.02
C TYR A 247 -12.57 -4.30 -30.77
N ARG A 248 -13.05 -5.54 -30.75
CA ARG A 248 -12.52 -6.69 -31.48
C ARG A 248 -11.01 -6.86 -31.34
N VAL A 249 -10.51 -6.69 -30.10
CA VAL A 249 -9.09 -6.90 -29.80
C VAL A 249 -8.67 -8.36 -30.06
N ASP A 250 -7.37 -8.58 -30.26
CA ASP A 250 -6.81 -9.91 -30.36
C ASP A 250 -7.04 -10.67 -29.05
N VAL A 251 -7.61 -11.88 -29.13
CA VAL A 251 -7.92 -12.73 -27.97
C VAL A 251 -6.82 -13.74 -27.64
N ASN A 252 -5.78 -13.85 -28.50
CA ASN A 252 -4.65 -14.74 -28.32
C ASN A 252 -3.30 -14.01 -28.12
N PRO A 253 -3.24 -12.76 -27.60
CA PRO A 253 -1.97 -12.12 -27.37
C PRO A 253 -1.21 -12.90 -26.28
N VAL A 254 0.12 -12.86 -26.36
CA VAL A 254 0.97 -13.55 -25.39
C VAL A 254 1.79 -12.55 -24.56
N THR A 255 1.97 -12.85 -23.31
CA THR A 255 2.93 -12.19 -22.40
C THR A 255 4.36 -12.72 -22.68
N PRO A 256 5.41 -12.16 -22.06
CA PRO A 256 6.76 -12.74 -22.11
C PRO A 256 6.82 -14.20 -21.61
N LEU A 257 5.93 -14.59 -20.68
CA LEU A 257 5.76 -15.98 -20.22
C LEU A 257 4.85 -16.80 -21.14
N ARG A 258 4.57 -16.31 -22.34
CA ARG A 258 3.67 -16.93 -23.33
C ARG A 258 2.24 -17.17 -22.85
N GLN A 259 1.83 -16.54 -21.75
CA GLN A 259 0.47 -16.65 -21.23
C GLN A 259 -0.49 -15.84 -22.12
N THR A 260 -1.59 -16.45 -22.54
CA THR A 260 -2.70 -15.82 -23.24
C THR A 260 -3.74 -15.31 -22.23
N PRO A 261 -4.72 -14.49 -22.65
CA PRO A 261 -5.87 -14.16 -21.82
C PRO A 261 -6.59 -15.39 -21.23
N SER A 262 -6.61 -16.52 -21.94
CA SER A 262 -7.19 -17.79 -21.45
C SER A 262 -6.41 -18.34 -20.26
N HIS A 263 -5.08 -18.31 -20.29
CA HIS A 263 -4.26 -18.70 -19.14
C HIS A 263 -4.47 -17.77 -17.93
N ILE A 264 -4.59 -16.47 -18.18
CA ILE A 264 -4.83 -15.51 -17.10
C ILE A 264 -6.25 -15.71 -16.51
N ALA A 265 -7.25 -15.99 -17.35
CA ALA A 265 -8.60 -16.34 -16.88
C ALA A 265 -8.60 -17.61 -16.05
N ALA A 266 -7.77 -18.62 -16.44
CA ALA A 266 -7.58 -19.85 -15.68
C ALA A 266 -6.96 -19.58 -14.31
N LEU A 267 -5.89 -18.78 -14.22
CA LEU A 267 -5.27 -18.38 -12.95
C LEU A 267 -6.21 -17.57 -12.04
N ALA A 268 -7.14 -16.84 -12.62
CA ALA A 268 -8.09 -16.02 -11.89
C ALA A 268 -9.40 -16.73 -11.52
N ASP A 269 -9.59 -18.01 -11.85
CA ASP A 269 -10.87 -18.72 -11.76
C ASP A 269 -12.03 -17.94 -12.40
N PHE A 270 -11.83 -17.47 -13.64
CA PHE A 270 -12.77 -16.58 -14.32
C PHE A 270 -13.50 -17.29 -15.46
N ALA A 271 -14.51 -18.11 -15.12
CA ALA A 271 -15.30 -18.88 -16.06
C ALA A 271 -16.05 -18.01 -17.10
N GLU A 272 -16.61 -16.86 -16.68
CA GLU A 272 -17.25 -15.92 -17.60
C GLU A 272 -16.27 -15.33 -18.61
N GLY A 273 -15.03 -15.07 -18.18
CA GLY A 273 -13.95 -14.63 -19.06
C GLY A 273 -13.62 -15.66 -20.14
N VAL A 274 -13.61 -16.95 -19.81
CA VAL A 274 -13.42 -18.04 -20.77
C VAL A 274 -14.53 -18.01 -21.82
N GLU A 275 -15.79 -17.82 -21.42
CA GLU A 275 -16.92 -17.77 -22.34
C GLU A 275 -16.86 -16.52 -23.24
N ILE A 276 -16.45 -15.37 -22.72
CA ILE A 276 -16.23 -14.15 -23.50
C ILE A 276 -15.16 -14.38 -24.59
N LEU A 277 -14.07 -15.06 -24.22
CA LEU A 277 -12.98 -15.37 -25.16
C LEU A 277 -13.43 -16.36 -26.23
N ARG A 278 -14.21 -17.39 -25.86
CA ARG A 278 -14.75 -18.40 -26.76
C ARG A 278 -15.70 -17.79 -27.79
N THR A 279 -16.52 -16.82 -27.40
CA THR A 279 -17.53 -16.17 -28.25
C THR A 279 -16.99 -14.96 -29.02
N SER A 280 -15.66 -14.80 -29.11
CA SER A 280 -15.06 -13.68 -29.83
C SER A 280 -15.40 -13.67 -31.31
N PRO A 281 -15.85 -12.53 -31.87
CA PRO A 281 -16.13 -12.40 -33.29
C PRO A 281 -14.87 -12.34 -34.15
N ARG A 282 -13.70 -12.10 -33.56
CA ARG A 282 -12.41 -12.10 -34.23
C ARG A 282 -11.81 -13.49 -34.22
N SER A 283 -11.36 -13.97 -35.36
CA SER A 283 -10.64 -15.24 -35.52
C SER A 283 -11.41 -16.51 -35.12
N GLY A 284 -12.74 -16.44 -34.93
CA GLY A 284 -13.54 -17.61 -34.54
C GLY A 284 -13.39 -18.03 -33.08
N GLY A 285 -12.91 -17.14 -32.20
CA GLY A 285 -12.68 -17.37 -30.76
C GLY A 285 -11.21 -17.47 -30.38
N ALA A 286 -10.96 -17.67 -29.11
CA ALA A 286 -9.63 -17.91 -28.56
C ALA A 286 -9.14 -19.32 -28.88
N ASP A 287 -7.84 -19.46 -29.10
CA ASP A 287 -7.19 -20.76 -29.22
C ASP A 287 -6.77 -21.25 -27.84
N PHE A 288 -7.55 -22.16 -27.27
CA PHE A 288 -7.35 -22.72 -25.94
C PHE A 288 -6.25 -23.80 -25.88
N ALA A 289 -5.77 -24.27 -27.05
CA ALA A 289 -4.68 -25.26 -27.15
C ALA A 289 -3.28 -24.62 -27.06
N LEU A 290 -3.19 -23.29 -27.08
CA LEU A 290 -1.93 -22.58 -26.90
C LEU A 290 -1.34 -22.89 -25.52
N THR A 291 -0.01 -23.02 -25.48
CA THR A 291 0.72 -23.33 -24.26
C THR A 291 1.55 -22.13 -23.79
N ASP A 292 1.65 -21.97 -22.49
CA ASP A 292 2.52 -21.01 -21.84
C ASP A 292 4.01 -21.40 -21.91
N SER A 293 4.88 -20.68 -21.19
CA SER A 293 6.32 -20.99 -21.13
C SER A 293 6.65 -22.33 -20.43
N HIS A 294 5.70 -22.87 -19.67
CA HIS A 294 5.83 -24.16 -18.99
C HIS A 294 5.26 -25.32 -19.81
N GLY A 295 4.74 -25.03 -21.01
CA GLY A 295 4.10 -26.00 -21.86
C GLY A 295 2.69 -26.38 -21.43
N CYS A 296 2.06 -25.63 -20.53
CA CYS A 296 0.71 -25.87 -20.03
C CYS A 296 -0.32 -25.12 -20.87
N THR A 297 -1.45 -25.78 -21.20
CA THR A 297 -2.65 -25.10 -21.71
C THR A 297 -3.42 -24.43 -20.58
N ALA A 298 -4.36 -23.54 -20.90
CA ALA A 298 -5.21 -22.90 -19.90
C ALA A 298 -5.99 -23.93 -19.05
N ALA A 299 -6.42 -25.06 -19.63
CA ALA A 299 -7.07 -26.14 -18.89
C ALA A 299 -6.13 -26.81 -17.88
N GLN A 300 -4.88 -27.04 -18.27
CA GLN A 300 -3.87 -27.61 -17.37
C GLN A 300 -3.51 -26.66 -16.25
N VAL A 301 -3.48 -25.35 -16.51
CA VAL A 301 -3.33 -24.31 -15.48
C VAL A 301 -4.50 -24.34 -14.49
N ALA A 302 -5.75 -24.42 -14.97
CA ALA A 302 -6.92 -24.52 -14.09
C ALA A 302 -6.86 -25.78 -13.20
N ARG A 303 -6.43 -26.92 -13.75
CA ARG A 303 -6.20 -28.17 -13.00
C ARG A 303 -5.16 -27.97 -11.89
N ARG A 304 -4.02 -27.36 -12.20
CA ARG A 304 -2.97 -27.06 -11.19
C ARG A 304 -3.47 -26.17 -10.06
N CYS A 305 -4.37 -25.23 -10.38
CA CYS A 305 -5.02 -24.34 -9.40
C CYS A 305 -6.16 -25.02 -8.64
N ALA A 306 -6.47 -26.28 -8.90
CA ALA A 306 -7.61 -27.03 -8.34
C ALA A 306 -8.98 -26.40 -8.67
N PHE A 307 -9.13 -25.85 -9.89
CA PHE A 307 -10.39 -25.30 -10.40
C PHE A 307 -11.10 -26.29 -11.33
N ASP A 308 -11.56 -27.41 -10.78
CA ASP A 308 -12.09 -28.55 -11.55
C ASP A 308 -13.24 -28.14 -12.49
N ALA A 309 -14.16 -27.29 -12.05
CA ALA A 309 -15.27 -26.82 -12.87
C ALA A 309 -14.79 -25.94 -14.03
N LEU A 310 -13.76 -25.15 -13.83
CA LEU A 310 -13.16 -24.30 -14.86
C LEU A 310 -12.33 -25.12 -15.84
N GLU A 311 -11.61 -26.13 -15.35
CA GLU A 311 -10.89 -27.09 -16.18
C GLU A 311 -11.81 -27.75 -17.19
N VAL A 312 -12.94 -28.30 -16.72
CA VAL A 312 -13.95 -28.94 -17.60
C VAL A 312 -14.44 -27.98 -18.68
N ARG A 313 -14.67 -26.71 -18.33
CA ARG A 313 -15.08 -25.68 -19.31
C ARG A 313 -13.99 -25.38 -20.34
N LEU A 314 -12.76 -25.27 -19.88
CA LEU A 314 -11.61 -25.02 -20.77
C LEU A 314 -11.33 -26.18 -21.71
N LEU A 315 -11.43 -27.42 -21.21
CA LEU A 315 -11.31 -28.63 -22.06
C LEU A 315 -12.43 -28.72 -23.11
N ALA A 316 -13.66 -28.35 -22.74
CA ALA A 316 -14.76 -28.28 -23.71
C ALA A 316 -14.53 -27.15 -24.74
N ALA A 317 -14.01 -26.01 -24.33
CA ALA A 317 -13.65 -24.91 -25.22
C ALA A 317 -12.51 -25.30 -26.17
N GLU A 318 -11.51 -26.03 -25.69
CA GLU A 318 -10.40 -26.58 -26.48
C GLU A 318 -10.90 -27.58 -27.51
N ALA A 319 -11.88 -28.43 -27.13
CA ALA A 319 -12.50 -29.42 -28.03
C ALA A 319 -13.55 -28.80 -28.99
N GLY A 320 -13.88 -27.54 -28.87
CA GLY A 320 -14.92 -26.86 -29.65
C GLY A 320 -16.33 -27.34 -29.36
N THR A 321 -16.58 -27.96 -28.19
CA THR A 321 -17.87 -28.49 -27.77
C THR A 321 -18.58 -27.50 -26.86
N GLU A 322 -19.95 -27.45 -26.93
CA GLU A 322 -20.73 -26.69 -25.95
C GLU A 322 -20.70 -27.39 -24.59
N THR A 323 -20.40 -26.65 -23.53
CA THR A 323 -20.56 -27.15 -22.18
C THR A 323 -22.04 -27.25 -21.85
N THR A 324 -22.54 -28.45 -21.59
CA THR A 324 -23.81 -28.62 -20.88
C THR A 324 -23.68 -27.90 -19.54
N GLU A 325 -24.70 -27.08 -19.20
CA GLU A 325 -24.74 -26.27 -17.97
C GLU A 325 -24.23 -27.06 -16.76
N VAL A 326 -22.97 -26.86 -16.43
CA VAL A 326 -22.49 -27.15 -15.08
C VAL A 326 -23.05 -26.04 -14.23
N LYS A 327 -24.14 -26.34 -13.49
CA LYS A 327 -24.77 -25.39 -12.57
C LYS A 327 -23.69 -24.76 -11.71
N GLN A 328 -23.62 -23.46 -11.77
CA GLN A 328 -22.66 -22.63 -11.03
C GLN A 328 -23.11 -22.43 -9.57
N ASP A 329 -23.62 -23.48 -8.94
CA ASP A 329 -23.93 -23.55 -7.50
C ASP A 329 -22.77 -24.19 -6.72
N ALA A 330 -21.53 -23.88 -7.09
CA ALA A 330 -20.45 -24.03 -6.15
C ALA A 330 -20.63 -22.93 -5.09
N VAL A 331 -21.43 -23.22 -4.08
CA VAL A 331 -21.37 -22.49 -2.80
C VAL A 331 -19.91 -22.40 -2.45
N VAL A 332 -19.34 -21.19 -2.49
CA VAL A 332 -17.95 -20.96 -2.06
C VAL A 332 -17.82 -21.60 -0.68
N GLN A 333 -17.09 -22.72 -0.61
CA GLN A 333 -16.97 -23.42 0.66
C GLN A 333 -16.28 -22.48 1.63
N GLN A 334 -16.70 -22.48 2.89
CA GLN A 334 -16.09 -21.59 3.90
C GLN A 334 -14.57 -21.70 3.92
N LYS A 335 -14.06 -22.91 3.71
CA LYS A 335 -12.62 -23.18 3.62
C LYS A 335 -11.87 -22.48 2.46
N ASP A 336 -12.59 -21.92 1.48
CA ASP A 336 -12.01 -21.20 0.35
C ASP A 336 -12.02 -19.68 0.51
N GLN A 337 -12.53 -19.20 1.66
CA GLN A 337 -12.65 -17.79 1.96
C GLN A 337 -11.35 -17.21 2.53
N THR A 338 -11.11 -15.94 2.21
CA THR A 338 -10.17 -15.06 2.90
C THR A 338 -10.95 -14.16 3.85
N ARG A 339 -10.51 -14.03 5.11
CA ARG A 339 -11.11 -13.10 6.06
C ARG A 339 -10.21 -11.93 6.39
N PHE A 340 -10.79 -10.74 6.39
CA PHE A 340 -10.16 -9.51 6.85
C PHE A 340 -10.65 -9.20 8.26
N PHE A 341 -9.71 -9.17 9.21
CA PHE A 341 -9.97 -8.86 10.60
C PHE A 341 -9.60 -7.41 10.86
N PHE A 342 -10.60 -6.62 11.23
CA PHE A 342 -10.45 -5.21 11.49
C PHE A 342 -11.41 -4.74 12.57
N HIS A 343 -10.93 -3.99 13.56
CA HIS A 343 -11.75 -3.40 14.60
C HIS A 343 -11.48 -1.90 14.74
N PRO A 344 -12.52 -1.04 14.88
CA PRO A 344 -12.36 0.42 14.95
C PRO A 344 -11.50 0.93 16.11
N GLU A 345 -11.31 0.15 17.17
CA GLU A 345 -10.48 0.55 18.32
C GLU A 345 -9.02 0.85 17.95
N VAL A 346 -8.53 0.31 16.81
CA VAL A 346 -7.17 0.58 16.30
C VAL A 346 -6.97 2.05 15.92
N TRP A 347 -8.04 2.80 15.61
CA TRP A 347 -7.97 4.25 15.38
C TRP A 347 -7.70 5.06 16.65
N ARG A 348 -8.00 4.50 17.83
CA ARG A 348 -7.87 5.18 19.13
C ARG A 348 -6.45 5.16 19.70
N HIS A 349 -5.52 4.46 19.07
CA HIS A 349 -4.11 4.63 19.32
C HIS A 349 -3.64 5.88 18.59
N LEU A 350 -3.45 6.98 19.32
CA LEU A 350 -3.07 8.26 18.76
C LEU A 350 -1.56 8.48 18.98
N PRO A 351 -0.82 8.86 17.92
CA PRO A 351 0.56 9.28 18.06
C PRO A 351 0.63 10.66 18.76
N MET A 352 1.83 11.20 18.86
CA MET A 352 2.03 12.60 19.29
C MET A 352 1.22 13.54 18.38
N ALA A 353 0.90 14.74 18.90
CA ALA A 353 -0.03 15.70 18.32
C ALA A 353 0.02 15.75 16.77
N TYR A 354 -1.12 15.43 16.17
CA TYR A 354 -1.30 15.46 14.74
C TYR A 354 -1.49 16.90 14.26
N HIS A 355 -0.72 17.33 13.29
CA HIS A 355 -0.81 18.66 12.70
C HIS A 355 -1.34 18.59 11.27
N ARG A 356 -2.09 19.63 10.87
CA ARG A 356 -2.62 19.80 9.52
C ARG A 356 -1.50 20.05 8.51
N ARG A 357 -1.80 19.94 7.20
CA ARG A 357 -0.88 20.32 6.12
C ARG A 357 -0.28 21.69 6.36
N GLY A 358 1.04 21.80 6.19
CA GLY A 358 1.79 23.03 6.47
C GLY A 358 2.24 23.19 7.92
N GLY A 359 1.81 22.31 8.84
CA GLY A 359 2.36 22.16 10.18
C GLY A 359 3.61 21.28 10.23
N PRO A 360 4.14 20.96 11.41
CA PRO A 360 5.17 19.94 11.58
C PRO A 360 4.66 18.60 11.03
N ASP A 361 5.54 17.83 10.39
CA ASP A 361 5.19 16.55 9.80
C ASP A 361 4.54 15.61 10.83
N PRO A 362 3.39 14.97 10.50
CA PRO A 362 2.77 14.02 11.39
C PRO A 362 3.70 12.79 11.58
N PRO A 363 3.65 12.13 12.75
CA PRO A 363 4.38 10.89 12.96
C PRO A 363 4.04 9.89 11.85
N PRO A 364 5.01 9.11 11.34
CA PRO A 364 4.76 8.17 10.24
C PRO A 364 3.72 7.12 10.61
N GLU A 365 3.73 6.63 11.86
CA GLU A 365 2.74 5.70 12.38
C GLU A 365 1.54 6.47 12.96
N ASN A 366 0.42 6.52 12.22
CA ASN A 366 -0.79 7.24 12.63
C ASN A 366 -2.08 6.58 12.07
N PRO A 367 -3.28 7.02 12.51
CA PRO A 367 -4.56 6.44 12.08
C PRO A 367 -4.82 6.47 10.57
N GLU A 368 -4.29 7.43 9.82
CA GLU A 368 -4.53 7.55 8.38
C GLU A 368 -3.99 6.37 7.57
N ARG A 369 -3.00 5.64 8.13
CA ARG A 369 -2.55 4.37 7.54
C ARG A 369 -3.73 3.42 7.40
N ILE A 370 -4.56 3.30 8.44
CA ILE A 370 -5.72 2.41 8.43
C ILE A 370 -6.84 2.97 7.53
N ASP A 371 -7.09 4.28 7.58
CA ASP A 371 -8.08 4.93 6.72
C ASP A 371 -7.79 4.63 5.24
N THR A 372 -6.52 4.76 4.86
CA THR A 372 -6.06 4.47 3.50
C THR A 372 -6.41 3.05 3.04
N LEU A 373 -6.53 2.10 3.98
CA LEU A 373 -6.87 0.71 3.68
C LEU A 373 -8.36 0.40 3.76
N VAL A 374 -9.06 0.89 4.81
CA VAL A 374 -10.39 0.38 5.16
C VAL A 374 -11.52 1.39 5.11
N ASP A 375 -11.25 2.67 4.92
CA ASP A 375 -12.29 3.70 4.84
C ASP A 375 -13.33 3.32 3.78
N PRO A 376 -14.65 3.48 4.06
CA PRO A 376 -15.70 3.09 3.13
C PRO A 376 -15.68 3.83 1.79
N VAL A 377 -15.13 5.06 1.77
CA VAL A 377 -15.17 5.95 0.61
C VAL A 377 -13.89 5.88 -0.22
N PHE A 378 -12.73 5.74 0.42
CA PHE A 378 -11.42 5.80 -0.27
C PHE A 378 -10.44 4.69 0.15
N GLY A 379 -10.82 3.78 1.04
CA GLY A 379 -9.96 2.67 1.44
C GLY A 379 -9.75 1.67 0.31
N ILE A 380 -8.48 1.37 -0.01
CA ILE A 380 -8.12 0.52 -1.16
C ILE A 380 -8.75 -0.87 -1.05
N LEU A 381 -8.88 -1.45 0.15
CA LEU A 381 -9.48 -2.76 0.37
C LEU A 381 -11.01 -2.77 0.28
N ARG A 382 -11.64 -1.60 0.09
CA ARG A 382 -13.07 -1.44 -0.23
C ARG A 382 -13.33 -1.33 -1.73
N SER A 383 -12.29 -1.32 -2.56
CA SER A 383 -12.44 -1.30 -4.02
C SER A 383 -13.13 -2.55 -4.56
N ARG A 384 -13.70 -2.47 -5.76
CA ARG A 384 -14.37 -3.59 -6.44
C ARG A 384 -13.50 -4.85 -6.51
N GLU A 385 -12.19 -4.68 -6.59
CA GLU A 385 -11.22 -5.77 -6.63
C GLU A 385 -11.35 -6.73 -5.44
N PHE A 386 -11.66 -6.21 -4.25
CA PHE A 386 -11.79 -6.97 -3.01
C PHE A 386 -13.24 -7.24 -2.58
N GLN A 387 -14.22 -6.76 -3.35
CA GLN A 387 -15.63 -7.06 -3.17
C GLN A 387 -16.00 -8.39 -3.84
N ARG A 388 -15.33 -9.47 -3.45
CA ARG A 388 -15.50 -10.81 -4.03
C ARG A 388 -16.30 -11.71 -3.07
N PRO A 389 -17.02 -12.72 -3.60
CA PRO A 389 -17.79 -13.65 -2.76
C PRO A 389 -16.96 -14.40 -1.73
N ASN A 390 -15.68 -14.67 -2.06
CA ASN A 390 -14.74 -15.36 -1.18
C ASN A 390 -14.03 -14.44 -0.18
N VAL A 391 -14.32 -13.14 -0.17
CA VAL A 391 -13.74 -12.17 0.79
C VAL A 391 -14.81 -11.82 1.83
N LYS A 392 -14.46 -11.94 3.10
CA LYS A 392 -15.35 -11.61 4.22
C LYS A 392 -14.61 -10.71 5.21
N TRP A 393 -15.35 -9.77 5.78
CA TRP A 393 -14.88 -8.91 6.86
C TRP A 393 -15.39 -9.43 8.20
N ASP A 394 -14.51 -9.42 9.21
CA ASP A 394 -14.83 -9.71 10.60
C ASP A 394 -14.46 -8.49 11.45
N HIS A 395 -15.46 -7.97 12.14
CA HIS A 395 -15.31 -6.79 13.01
C HIS A 395 -15.61 -7.14 14.49
N ASP A 396 -16.11 -8.35 14.74
CA ASP A 396 -16.41 -8.84 16.08
C ASP A 396 -15.14 -9.44 16.69
N ILE A 397 -14.23 -8.57 17.13
CA ILE A 397 -12.92 -8.95 17.64
C ILE A 397 -12.85 -8.57 19.12
N GLU A 398 -12.56 -9.51 19.97
CA GLU A 398 -12.26 -9.27 21.37
C GLU A 398 -10.79 -8.90 21.57
N ARG A 399 -10.46 -8.31 22.73
CA ARG A 399 -9.06 -8.11 23.12
C ARG A 399 -8.45 -9.47 23.44
N ALA A 400 -7.17 -9.65 23.16
CA ALA A 400 -6.44 -10.84 23.59
C ALA A 400 -6.53 -10.98 25.12
N ASP A 401 -6.69 -12.21 25.58
CA ASP A 401 -6.58 -12.50 27.01
C ASP A 401 -5.18 -12.11 27.49
N ILE A 402 -5.11 -11.52 28.67
CA ILE A 402 -3.81 -11.13 29.26
C ILE A 402 -2.88 -12.33 29.41
N ALA A 403 -3.42 -13.53 29.68
CA ALA A 403 -2.63 -14.74 29.77
C ALA A 403 -1.93 -15.10 28.45
N ASP A 404 -2.56 -14.81 27.31
CA ASP A 404 -1.97 -15.06 26.00
C ASP A 404 -0.94 -13.99 25.62
N ILE A 405 -1.18 -12.72 25.99
CA ILE A 405 -0.16 -11.66 25.87
C ILE A 405 1.08 -12.00 26.74
N LEU A 406 0.86 -12.52 27.94
CA LEU A 406 1.94 -12.89 28.86
C LEU A 406 2.70 -14.16 28.45
N ARG A 407 2.26 -14.89 27.40
CA ARG A 407 3.08 -15.98 26.84
C ARG A 407 4.35 -15.45 26.17
N VAL A 408 4.30 -14.23 25.66
CA VAL A 408 5.43 -13.63 24.94
C VAL A 408 6.01 -12.41 25.64
N HIS A 409 5.20 -11.65 26.36
CA HIS A 409 5.64 -10.47 27.10
C HIS A 409 5.73 -10.72 28.61
N GLU A 410 6.59 -9.96 29.27
CA GLU A 410 6.70 -9.98 30.73
C GLU A 410 5.62 -9.12 31.39
N PHE A 411 5.10 -9.57 32.55
CA PHE A 411 4.02 -8.87 33.24
C PHE A 411 4.35 -7.40 33.53
N HIS A 412 5.57 -7.12 33.96
CA HIS A 412 5.97 -5.75 34.32
C HIS A 412 5.96 -4.81 33.11
N TYR A 413 6.24 -5.31 31.91
CA TYR A 413 6.14 -4.53 30.68
C TYR A 413 4.67 -4.24 30.33
N VAL A 414 3.82 -5.26 30.31
CA VAL A 414 2.39 -5.12 30.01
C VAL A 414 1.70 -4.17 31.01
N ASP A 415 2.02 -4.32 32.31
CA ASP A 415 1.48 -3.45 33.35
C ASP A 415 2.02 -2.00 33.25
N ARG A 416 3.28 -1.82 32.83
CA ARG A 416 3.84 -0.49 32.56
C ARG A 416 3.07 0.22 31.44
N VAL A 417 2.81 -0.44 30.30
CA VAL A 417 2.02 0.11 29.21
C VAL A 417 0.62 0.49 29.68
N ARG A 418 -0.04 -0.41 30.42
CA ARG A 418 -1.38 -0.17 30.97
C ARG A 418 -1.42 1.03 31.91
N ARG A 419 -0.47 1.12 32.82
CA ARG A 419 -0.40 2.25 33.80
C ARG A 419 -0.04 3.55 33.10
N ALA A 420 0.82 3.52 32.11
CA ALA A 420 1.17 4.70 31.33
C ALA A 420 -0.07 5.27 30.62
N CYS A 421 -0.88 4.46 29.96
CA CYS A 421 -2.14 4.89 29.37
C CYS A 421 -3.12 5.46 30.42
N ALA A 422 -3.20 4.83 31.59
CA ALA A 422 -4.03 5.32 32.70
C ALA A 422 -3.51 6.66 33.27
N SER A 423 -2.21 6.90 33.29
CA SER A 423 -1.64 8.17 33.73
C SER A 423 -1.93 9.31 32.73
N VAL A 424 -1.92 9.00 31.43
CA VAL A 424 -2.35 9.96 30.39
C VAL A 424 -3.80 10.37 30.62
N ALA A 425 -4.69 9.40 30.88
CA ALA A 425 -6.10 9.66 31.19
C ALA A 425 -6.26 10.54 32.45
N ALA A 426 -5.52 10.25 33.53
CA ALA A 426 -5.57 11.04 34.77
C ALA A 426 -5.07 12.48 34.59
N SER A 427 -4.05 12.68 33.74
CA SER A 427 -3.50 14.01 33.42
C SER A 427 -4.47 14.84 32.60
N ALA A 428 -5.34 14.20 31.84
CA ALA A 428 -6.37 14.85 31.03
C ALA A 428 -7.53 15.40 31.86
N VAL A 429 -7.96 14.67 32.88
CA VAL A 429 -9.08 15.02 33.73
C VAL A 429 -8.77 16.29 34.58
N GLY A 430 -7.49 16.58 34.87
CA GLY A 430 -7.07 17.78 35.62
C GLY A 430 -6.96 19.07 34.80
N LYS A 431 -7.03 18.99 33.47
CA LYS A 431 -6.99 20.16 32.59
C LYS A 431 -8.40 20.44 32.09
N THR A 432 -8.96 21.62 32.43
CA THR A 432 -10.20 22.11 31.79
C THR A 432 -10.04 21.98 30.27
N PRO A 433 -11.01 21.40 29.55
CA PRO A 433 -10.93 21.31 28.10
C PRO A 433 -10.73 22.72 27.55
N VAL A 434 -9.59 23.02 26.97
CA VAL A 434 -9.54 24.10 26.02
C VAL A 434 -10.44 23.56 24.90
N ALA A 435 -11.56 24.27 24.68
CA ALA A 435 -12.48 23.91 23.63
C ALA A 435 -11.68 23.77 22.33
N SER A 436 -11.31 22.55 21.99
CA SER A 436 -10.71 22.24 20.73
C SER A 436 -11.85 22.37 19.74
N LYS A 437 -11.81 23.43 18.97
CA LYS A 437 -12.66 23.61 17.82
C LYS A 437 -12.49 22.37 16.97
N ASN A 438 -13.60 21.73 16.64
CA ASN A 438 -13.74 20.54 15.83
C ASN A 438 -12.71 20.51 14.68
N ASP A 439 -11.63 19.77 14.84
CA ASP A 439 -10.89 19.25 13.70
C ASP A 439 -11.69 18.09 13.16
N GLY A 440 -12.13 18.24 11.92
CA GLY A 440 -13.11 17.39 11.25
C GLY A 440 -12.62 15.96 10.97
N THR A 441 -12.07 15.28 11.97
CA THR A 441 -11.93 13.83 11.95
C THR A 441 -13.29 13.22 12.23
N SER A 442 -14.15 13.19 11.21
CA SER A 442 -15.38 12.42 11.24
C SER A 442 -15.03 10.93 11.42
N HIS A 443 -15.19 10.42 12.63
CA HIS A 443 -15.20 8.97 12.84
C HIS A 443 -16.39 8.39 12.08
N HIS A 444 -16.12 7.79 10.91
CA HIS A 444 -17.13 7.19 10.08
C HIS A 444 -17.73 5.96 10.78
N GLN A 445 -19.00 6.04 11.17
CA GLN A 445 -19.76 4.87 11.57
C GLN A 445 -20.07 4.02 10.34
N PHE A 446 -19.69 2.77 10.37
CA PHE A 446 -20.06 1.81 9.33
C PHE A 446 -21.57 1.55 9.36
N PRO A 447 -22.28 1.61 8.24
CA PRO A 447 -23.68 1.24 8.19
C PRO A 447 -23.87 -0.22 8.63
N GLY A 448 -24.69 -0.43 9.65
CA GLY A 448 -25.05 -1.77 10.14
C GLY A 448 -24.25 -2.30 11.33
N GLN A 449 -23.33 -1.51 11.91
CA GLN A 449 -22.68 -1.90 13.17
C GLN A 449 -23.51 -1.49 14.39
N PRO A 450 -23.62 -2.35 15.42
CA PRO A 450 -24.16 -1.94 16.70
C PRO A 450 -23.23 -0.88 17.31
N LYS A 451 -23.82 0.18 17.89
CA LYS A 451 -23.06 1.15 18.69
C LYS A 451 -22.25 0.39 19.72
N PRO A 452 -20.93 0.63 19.84
CA PRO A 452 -20.17 0.04 20.95
C PRO A 452 -20.84 0.44 22.26
N ALA A 453 -21.01 -0.54 23.16
CA ALA A 453 -21.56 -0.27 24.49
C ALA A 453 -20.74 0.82 25.17
N PRO A 454 -21.36 1.76 25.88
CA PRO A 454 -20.65 2.82 26.56
C PRO A 454 -19.72 2.17 27.58
N LEU A 455 -18.42 2.31 27.39
CA LEU A 455 -17.41 1.92 28.36
C LEU A 455 -17.47 2.93 29.53
N SER A 456 -17.40 2.46 30.75
CA SER A 456 -17.61 3.19 31.99
C SER A 456 -16.53 4.22 32.36
N ILE A 457 -15.79 4.74 31.40
CA ILE A 457 -14.93 5.91 31.54
C ILE A 457 -15.65 7.03 30.79
N GLY A 458 -15.94 8.16 31.48
CA GLY A 458 -16.77 9.23 30.96
C GLY A 458 -16.35 9.69 29.57
N ASP A 459 -17.33 10.04 28.75
CA ASP A 459 -17.16 10.46 27.36
C ASP A 459 -16.18 11.65 27.19
N ASP A 460 -15.99 12.43 28.23
CA ASP A 460 -15.11 13.62 28.28
C ASP A 460 -13.61 13.28 28.17
N VAL A 461 -13.20 12.01 28.27
CA VAL A 461 -11.80 11.58 28.16
C VAL A 461 -11.45 11.14 26.72
N GLU A 462 -12.44 11.01 25.85
CA GLU A 462 -12.24 10.54 24.46
C GLU A 462 -11.52 11.59 23.58
N GLU A 463 -11.61 12.88 23.90
CA GLU A 463 -10.98 13.98 23.14
C GLU A 463 -9.60 14.39 23.69
N CYS A 464 -9.00 13.57 24.57
CA CYS A 464 -7.70 13.91 25.12
C CYS A 464 -6.57 13.51 24.15
N HIS A 465 -5.98 14.49 23.49
CA HIS A 465 -4.78 14.35 22.66
C HIS A 465 -3.47 14.28 23.48
N ALA A 466 -3.55 14.10 24.81
CA ALA A 466 -2.37 13.91 25.64
C ALA A 466 -1.72 12.57 25.31
N THR A 467 -0.42 12.58 25.15
CA THR A 467 0.40 11.40 24.86
C THR A 467 1.57 11.32 25.84
N LEU A 468 2.09 10.11 26.02
CA LEU A 468 3.30 9.82 26.78
C LEU A 468 4.23 9.01 25.91
N SER A 469 5.46 9.43 25.72
CA SER A 469 6.48 8.65 25.01
C SER A 469 6.99 7.49 25.86
N LEU A 470 7.07 6.30 25.28
CA LEU A 470 7.81 5.15 25.84
C LEU A 470 9.28 5.18 25.45
N ASP A 471 9.57 5.70 24.28
CA ASP A 471 10.89 5.94 23.71
C ASP A 471 10.82 7.12 22.73
N LEU A 472 11.82 7.23 21.85
CA LEU A 472 11.97 8.35 20.93
C LEU A 472 10.85 8.44 19.85
N ASP A 473 10.27 7.30 19.49
CA ASP A 473 9.34 7.18 18.36
C ASP A 473 8.00 6.53 18.72
N THR A 474 7.87 5.96 19.91
CA THR A 474 6.68 5.22 20.33
C THR A 474 5.91 5.99 21.40
N ALA A 475 4.78 6.57 21.01
CA ALA A 475 3.91 7.31 21.89
C ALA A 475 2.68 6.50 22.33
N LEU A 476 2.20 6.77 23.54
CA LEU A 476 0.98 6.19 24.10
C LEU A 476 -0.09 7.27 24.26
N SER A 477 -1.30 6.96 23.85
CA SER A 477 -2.51 7.70 24.21
C SER A 477 -3.34 6.92 25.23
N VAL A 478 -4.45 7.51 25.66
CA VAL A 478 -5.37 6.91 26.65
C VAL A 478 -5.82 5.50 26.24
N ARG A 479 -6.00 5.26 24.94
CA ARG A 479 -6.55 4.01 24.39
C ARG A 479 -5.50 3.08 23.74
N SER A 480 -4.23 3.42 23.82
CA SER A 480 -3.18 2.64 23.16
C SER A 480 -3.08 1.20 23.69
N TYR A 481 -3.26 0.99 25.00
CA TYR A 481 -3.30 -0.36 25.56
C TYR A 481 -4.46 -1.18 25.00
N ASP A 482 -5.64 -0.59 24.93
CA ASP A 482 -6.85 -1.24 24.41
C ASP A 482 -6.70 -1.59 22.93
N ALA A 483 -6.18 -0.65 22.15
CA ALA A 483 -5.91 -0.87 20.73
C ALA A 483 -4.88 -1.99 20.50
N ALA A 484 -3.78 -2.00 21.26
CA ALA A 484 -2.75 -3.04 21.16
C ALA A 484 -3.28 -4.43 21.58
N ALA A 485 -4.05 -4.50 22.67
CA ALA A 485 -4.68 -5.74 23.10
C ALA A 485 -5.72 -6.24 22.08
N ARG A 486 -6.42 -5.33 21.39
CA ARG A 486 -7.36 -5.65 20.31
C ARG A 486 -6.63 -6.13 19.05
N ALA A 487 -5.48 -5.52 18.74
CA ALA A 487 -4.65 -5.95 17.62
C ALA A 487 -4.18 -7.40 17.80
N ALA A 488 -3.64 -7.75 18.99
CA ALA A 488 -3.28 -9.12 19.33
C ALA A 488 -4.50 -10.06 19.31
N GLY A 489 -5.66 -9.61 19.83
CA GLY A 489 -6.92 -10.37 19.81
C GLY A 489 -7.42 -10.68 18.40
N ALA A 490 -7.21 -9.77 17.44
CA ALA A 490 -7.52 -10.01 16.04
C ALA A 490 -6.72 -11.19 15.47
N VAL A 491 -5.45 -11.29 15.83
CA VAL A 491 -4.60 -12.40 15.37
C VAL A 491 -5.02 -13.73 16.05
N CYS A 492 -5.32 -13.73 17.35
CA CYS A 492 -5.82 -14.92 18.04
C CYS A 492 -7.15 -15.41 17.40
N LYS A 493 -8.08 -14.50 17.12
CA LYS A 493 -9.33 -14.85 16.44
C LYS A 493 -9.09 -15.38 15.03
N ALA A 494 -8.18 -14.77 14.28
CA ALA A 494 -7.80 -15.26 12.96
C ALA A 494 -7.26 -16.69 13.00
N VAL A 495 -6.45 -17.02 14.02
CA VAL A 495 -5.96 -18.37 14.28
C VAL A 495 -7.12 -19.33 14.47
N ASP A 496 -8.09 -19.00 15.33
CA ASP A 496 -9.26 -19.86 15.58
C ASP A 496 -10.07 -20.10 14.31
N GLU A 497 -10.35 -19.06 13.53
CA GLU A 497 -11.16 -19.15 12.33
C GLU A 497 -10.46 -19.94 11.21
N VAL A 498 -9.16 -19.74 11.03
CA VAL A 498 -8.34 -20.48 10.05
C VAL A 498 -8.21 -21.95 10.44
N VAL A 499 -7.87 -22.24 11.69
CA VAL A 499 -7.71 -23.62 12.17
C VAL A 499 -9.05 -24.37 12.25
N ALA A 500 -10.16 -23.66 12.50
CA ALA A 500 -11.49 -24.24 12.42
C ALA A 500 -11.97 -24.50 10.99
N GLY A 501 -11.22 -24.08 9.96
CA GLY A 501 -11.58 -24.22 8.55
C GLY A 501 -12.73 -23.31 8.11
N LYS A 502 -13.04 -22.26 8.89
CA LYS A 502 -14.05 -21.25 8.53
C LYS A 502 -13.53 -20.25 7.49
N CYS A 503 -12.24 -20.15 7.33
CA CYS A 503 -11.57 -19.51 6.22
C CYS A 503 -10.22 -20.20 6.00
N ARG A 504 -9.66 -20.08 4.77
CA ARG A 504 -8.36 -20.65 4.44
C ARG A 504 -7.23 -19.79 4.99
N ASN A 505 -7.35 -18.49 4.81
CA ASN A 505 -6.36 -17.53 5.23
C ASN A 505 -7.01 -16.25 5.76
N ALA A 506 -6.20 -15.44 6.40
CA ALA A 506 -6.64 -14.22 7.06
C ALA A 506 -5.68 -13.06 6.80
N PHE A 507 -6.22 -11.84 6.81
CA PHE A 507 -5.44 -10.62 6.92
C PHE A 507 -5.93 -9.79 8.11
N CYS A 508 -5.07 -9.63 9.11
CA CYS A 508 -5.30 -8.82 10.29
C CYS A 508 -4.83 -7.40 10.02
N ILE A 509 -5.79 -6.50 9.80
CA ILE A 509 -5.54 -5.08 9.53
C ILE A 509 -5.54 -4.36 10.88
N VAL A 510 -4.39 -4.39 11.53
CA VAL A 510 -4.22 -4.00 12.93
C VAL A 510 -3.24 -2.84 13.09
N ARG A 511 -3.36 -2.14 14.21
CA ARG A 511 -2.51 -1.06 14.67
C ARG A 511 -2.67 -0.93 16.19
N PRO A 512 -1.59 -0.64 16.96
CA PRO A 512 -0.19 -0.45 16.55
C PRO A 512 0.46 -1.73 16.01
N PRO A 513 1.61 -1.62 15.30
CA PRO A 513 2.41 -2.76 14.88
C PRO A 513 3.03 -3.48 16.06
N GLY A 514 3.74 -4.61 15.82
CA GLY A 514 4.19 -5.46 16.92
C GLY A 514 5.59 -6.03 16.83
N HIS A 515 6.18 -6.19 15.65
CA HIS A 515 7.35 -7.04 15.46
C HIS A 515 8.64 -6.56 16.15
N HIS A 516 8.75 -5.29 16.55
CA HIS A 516 9.87 -4.78 17.35
C HIS A 516 9.67 -4.95 18.86
N ALA A 517 8.46 -5.24 19.34
CA ALA A 517 8.19 -5.40 20.76
C ALA A 517 8.69 -6.77 21.26
N GLY A 518 9.79 -6.78 22.01
CA GLY A 518 10.34 -7.96 22.66
C GLY A 518 9.64 -8.32 23.98
N PRO A 519 10.15 -9.33 24.71
CA PRO A 519 9.54 -9.80 25.95
C PRO A 519 9.34 -8.70 27.00
N VAL A 520 10.27 -7.76 27.11
CA VAL A 520 10.23 -6.62 28.03
C VAL A 520 9.93 -5.28 27.31
N GLY A 521 9.47 -5.34 26.09
CA GLY A 521 9.24 -4.23 25.18
C GLY A 521 10.49 -3.94 24.35
N LYS A 522 11.27 -2.94 24.74
CA LYS A 522 12.49 -2.57 24.04
C LYS A 522 13.49 -3.73 23.91
N VAL A 523 14.06 -3.88 22.73
CA VAL A 523 15.14 -4.83 22.46
C VAL A 523 16.44 -4.04 22.26
N VAL A 524 17.43 -4.33 23.07
CA VAL A 524 18.76 -3.70 22.97
C VAL A 524 19.69 -4.55 22.11
N CYS A 525 20.52 -3.91 21.31
CA CYS A 525 21.57 -4.55 20.54
C CYS A 525 22.88 -3.74 20.61
N GLU A 526 23.93 -4.25 19.98
CA GLU A 526 25.25 -3.59 19.97
C GLU A 526 25.19 -2.17 19.37
N ASN A 527 24.38 -1.99 18.35
CA ASN A 527 24.27 -0.73 17.60
C ASN A 527 23.11 0.17 18.11
N ASP A 528 22.28 -0.34 19.03
CA ASP A 528 21.26 0.38 19.78
C ASP A 528 21.24 -0.08 21.24
N PRO A 529 22.14 0.45 22.08
CA PRO A 529 22.27 0.03 23.47
C PRO A 529 21.13 0.51 24.38
N GLU A 530 20.34 1.49 23.99
CA GLU A 530 19.16 1.96 24.71
C GLU A 530 17.91 1.15 24.34
N GLY A 531 17.92 0.55 23.17
CA GLY A 531 16.80 -0.16 22.60
C GLY A 531 15.62 0.75 22.23
N SER A 532 14.84 0.32 21.29
CA SER A 532 13.66 1.03 20.81
C SER A 532 12.49 0.07 20.60
N LEU A 533 11.31 0.62 20.39
CA LEU A 533 10.06 -0.10 20.15
C LEU A 533 9.57 0.02 18.70
N GLY A 534 10.07 0.98 17.91
CA GLY A 534 9.69 1.16 16.50
C GLY A 534 8.19 1.22 16.31
N PHE A 535 7.50 2.08 17.06
CA PHE A 535 6.03 2.21 17.07
C PHE A 535 5.26 1.02 17.66
N CYS A 536 5.92 -0.10 17.99
CA CYS A 536 5.30 -1.34 18.43
C CYS A 536 4.95 -1.33 19.92
N LEU A 537 3.82 -1.96 20.27
CA LEU A 537 3.42 -2.12 21.68
C LEU A 537 3.37 -3.59 22.11
N PHE A 538 2.49 -4.41 21.55
CA PHE A 538 2.47 -5.85 21.76
C PHE A 538 2.83 -6.57 20.47
N ASN A 539 3.60 -7.61 20.57
CA ASN A 539 4.00 -8.40 19.42
C ASN A 539 2.84 -9.27 18.93
N ASN A 540 2.03 -8.67 18.02
CA ASN A 540 0.78 -9.26 17.58
C ASN A 540 0.96 -10.64 16.96
N VAL A 541 1.97 -10.81 16.11
CA VAL A 541 2.26 -12.06 15.41
C VAL A 541 2.77 -13.13 16.39
N ALA A 542 3.66 -12.77 17.32
CA ALA A 542 4.18 -13.71 18.32
C ALA A 542 3.09 -14.14 19.31
N VAL A 543 2.19 -13.24 19.74
CA VAL A 543 1.02 -13.59 20.56
C VAL A 543 0.16 -14.61 19.82
N GLY A 544 -0.16 -14.38 18.54
CA GLY A 544 -0.94 -15.31 17.73
C GLY A 544 -0.27 -16.67 17.54
N ALA A 545 1.04 -16.70 17.31
CA ALA A 545 1.81 -17.94 17.17
C ALA A 545 1.89 -18.72 18.48
N ALA A 546 2.13 -18.03 19.60
CA ALA A 546 2.12 -18.63 20.93
C ALA A 546 0.74 -19.15 21.32
N TYR A 547 -0.33 -18.41 20.99
CA TYR A 547 -1.72 -18.83 21.16
C TYR A 547 -1.99 -20.13 20.40
N ALA A 548 -1.64 -20.18 19.11
CA ALA A 548 -1.84 -21.36 18.28
C ALA A 548 -1.14 -22.59 18.87
N ARG A 549 0.12 -22.46 19.27
CA ARG A 549 0.90 -23.51 19.90
C ARG A 549 0.31 -23.99 21.24
N ALA A 550 -0.11 -23.05 22.07
CA ALA A 550 -0.62 -23.35 23.41
C ALA A 550 -2.00 -24.02 23.39
N HIS A 551 -2.91 -23.54 22.55
CA HIS A 551 -4.32 -23.93 22.61
C HIS A 551 -4.76 -24.93 21.55
N LEU A 552 -4.10 -25.01 20.39
CA LEU A 552 -4.64 -25.72 19.23
C LEU A 552 -3.89 -27.01 18.85
N LYS A 553 -3.07 -27.55 19.76
CA LYS A 553 -2.43 -28.87 19.57
C LYS A 553 -3.45 -29.96 19.25
N HIS A 554 -4.59 -29.93 19.91
CA HIS A 554 -5.68 -30.90 19.72
C HIS A 554 -6.33 -30.79 18.34
N ARG A 555 -6.06 -29.70 17.60
CA ARG A 555 -6.46 -29.45 16.21
C ARG A 555 -5.33 -29.73 15.21
N GLY A 556 -4.24 -30.31 15.65
CA GLY A 556 -3.09 -30.66 14.82
C GLY A 556 -2.08 -29.53 14.61
N ILE A 557 -2.18 -28.40 15.33
CA ILE A 557 -1.21 -27.32 15.22
C ILE A 557 -0.04 -27.59 16.14
N ASN A 558 1.06 -28.08 15.57
CA ASN A 558 2.30 -28.37 16.25
C ASN A 558 3.42 -27.44 15.78
N LYS A 559 3.60 -27.26 14.47
CA LYS A 559 4.65 -26.44 13.89
C LYS A 559 4.09 -25.12 13.40
N VAL A 560 4.66 -24.01 13.86
CA VAL A 560 4.28 -22.66 13.42
C VAL A 560 5.47 -21.96 12.80
N ALA A 561 5.24 -21.23 11.74
CA ALA A 561 6.25 -20.42 11.07
C ALA A 561 5.85 -18.96 11.04
N ILE A 562 6.82 -18.06 11.28
CA ILE A 562 6.67 -16.61 11.18
C ILE A 562 7.67 -16.11 10.14
N LEU A 563 7.18 -15.49 9.07
CA LEU A 563 7.97 -14.83 8.06
C LEU A 563 7.77 -13.33 8.16
N ASP A 564 8.85 -12.62 8.43
CA ASP A 564 8.88 -11.16 8.51
C ASP A 564 9.54 -10.58 7.25
N PHE A 565 8.81 -9.74 6.53
CA PHE A 565 9.31 -9.05 5.34
C PHE A 565 9.21 -7.53 5.44
N ASP A 566 8.95 -7.01 6.63
CA ASP A 566 9.18 -5.61 6.93
C ASP A 566 10.62 -5.22 6.56
N VAL A 567 10.86 -3.97 6.19
CA VAL A 567 12.21 -3.55 5.83
C VAL A 567 13.13 -3.49 7.05
N HIS A 568 12.55 -3.39 8.25
CA HIS A 568 13.27 -3.40 9.52
C HIS A 568 13.32 -4.80 10.11
N HIS A 569 14.40 -5.09 10.81
CA HIS A 569 14.55 -6.38 11.49
C HIS A 569 13.47 -6.58 12.56
N GLY A 570 12.75 -7.71 12.51
CA GLY A 570 11.76 -8.09 13.52
C GLY A 570 12.43 -8.54 14.84
N ASN A 571 13.28 -7.66 15.41
CA ASN A 571 14.10 -7.95 16.56
C ASN A 571 13.32 -8.33 17.82
N GLY A 572 12.10 -7.80 17.97
CA GLY A 572 11.19 -8.18 19.06
C GLY A 572 10.71 -9.62 18.95
N THR A 573 10.33 -10.02 17.74
CA THR A 573 9.90 -11.41 17.46
C THR A 573 11.07 -12.38 17.63
N GLU A 574 12.26 -12.01 17.14
CA GLU A 574 13.46 -12.80 17.30
C GLU A 574 13.80 -13.02 18.79
N GLU A 575 13.83 -11.96 19.61
CA GLU A 575 14.13 -12.05 21.04
C GLU A 575 13.11 -12.92 21.79
N ILE A 576 11.81 -12.87 21.41
CA ILE A 576 10.77 -13.75 21.94
C ILE A 576 11.07 -15.22 21.57
N VAL A 577 11.37 -15.50 20.30
CA VAL A 577 11.65 -16.85 19.82
C VAL A 577 12.95 -17.39 20.41
N ARG A 578 13.97 -16.57 20.64
CA ARG A 578 15.21 -16.96 21.32
C ARG A 578 14.99 -17.48 22.75
N GLN A 579 13.95 -17.01 23.43
CA GLN A 579 13.62 -17.45 24.79
C GLN A 579 12.90 -18.81 24.86
N LEU A 580 12.61 -19.45 23.72
CA LEU A 580 12.11 -20.82 23.67
C LEU A 580 13.20 -21.86 24.06
N VAL A 581 14.44 -21.44 24.17
CA VAL A 581 15.57 -22.25 24.65
C VAL A 581 16.14 -21.61 25.91
N PRO A 582 16.43 -22.39 26.97
CA PRO A 582 17.09 -21.87 28.15
C PRO A 582 18.40 -21.17 27.78
N SER A 583 18.54 -19.93 28.18
CA SER A 583 19.74 -19.12 27.95
C SER A 583 20.06 -18.25 29.16
N THR A 584 21.25 -17.68 29.19
CA THR A 584 21.65 -16.73 30.22
C THR A 584 22.13 -15.45 29.56
N LYS A 585 21.68 -14.32 30.09
CA LYS A 585 22.14 -12.98 29.67
C LYS A 585 22.84 -12.33 30.86
N GLU A 586 24.04 -11.83 30.62
CA GLU A 586 24.75 -11.02 31.60
C GLU A 586 24.35 -9.56 31.44
N VAL A 587 23.74 -8.98 32.48
CA VAL A 587 23.34 -7.57 32.51
C VAL A 587 24.32 -6.85 33.42
N THR A 588 24.97 -5.83 32.86
CA THR A 588 25.85 -4.95 33.63
C THR A 588 25.04 -3.74 34.10
N PHE A 589 25.23 -3.34 35.36
CA PHE A 589 24.60 -2.16 35.93
C PHE A 589 25.61 -1.35 36.73
N GLU A 590 25.48 -0.06 36.67
CA GLU A 590 26.31 0.87 37.44
C GLU A 590 25.67 1.18 38.77
N THR A 591 26.50 1.24 39.80
CA THR A 591 26.14 1.71 41.13
C THR A 591 27.08 2.81 41.57
N PRO A 592 26.74 3.64 42.57
CA PRO A 592 27.68 4.62 43.10
C PRO A 592 29.01 4.04 43.61
N TYR A 593 29.06 2.73 43.79
CA TYR A 593 30.23 2.02 44.34
C TYR A 593 30.99 1.17 43.31
N GLY A 594 30.54 1.12 42.07
CA GLY A 594 31.18 0.38 40.99
C GLY A 594 30.20 -0.31 40.06
N VAL A 595 30.75 -1.05 39.12
CA VAL A 595 29.96 -1.78 38.12
C VAL A 595 29.61 -3.15 38.66
N GLY A 596 28.32 -3.48 38.73
CA GLY A 596 27.81 -4.80 39.06
C GLY A 596 27.44 -5.59 37.82
N LYS A 597 27.43 -6.90 37.91
CA LYS A 597 26.97 -7.82 36.88
C LYS A 597 25.90 -8.76 37.46
N GLN A 598 24.83 -8.92 36.74
CA GLN A 598 23.75 -9.86 37.05
C GLN A 598 23.59 -10.85 35.92
N VAL A 599 23.55 -12.12 36.26
CA VAL A 599 23.20 -13.18 35.29
C VAL A 599 21.69 -13.39 35.38
N VAL A 600 21.02 -13.14 34.22
CA VAL A 600 19.57 -13.35 34.10
C VAL A 600 19.36 -14.62 33.29
N HIS A 601 18.61 -15.54 33.84
CA HIS A 601 18.16 -16.74 33.12
C HIS A 601 16.93 -16.38 32.30
N GLN A 602 16.95 -16.71 31.01
CA GLN A 602 15.88 -16.48 30.08
C GLN A 602 15.37 -17.80 29.54
N TYR A 603 14.12 -18.11 29.81
CA TYR A 603 13.43 -19.27 29.28
C TYR A 603 11.92 -19.04 29.40
N LYS A 604 11.24 -18.98 28.27
CA LYS A 604 9.81 -18.69 28.24
C LYS A 604 9.13 -19.52 27.12
N PRO A 605 8.92 -20.83 27.40
CA PRO A 605 8.21 -21.67 26.44
C PRO A 605 6.75 -21.22 26.28
N TRP A 606 6.22 -21.35 25.08
CA TRP A 606 4.82 -21.06 24.81
C TRP A 606 3.90 -22.18 25.29
N ARG A 607 4.36 -23.42 25.20
CA ARG A 607 3.63 -24.63 25.62
C ARG A 607 4.49 -25.59 26.41
N SER A 608 5.66 -25.97 25.89
CA SER A 608 6.54 -27.00 26.41
C SER A 608 7.94 -26.91 25.82
N ASP A 609 8.85 -27.72 26.32
CA ASP A 609 10.26 -27.76 25.89
C ASP A 609 10.44 -28.06 24.40
N ASP A 610 9.41 -28.65 23.73
CA ASP A 610 9.43 -28.95 22.30
C ASP A 610 9.16 -27.71 21.41
N ASP A 611 8.91 -26.55 22.00
CA ASP A 611 8.68 -25.30 21.21
C ASP A 611 9.91 -24.94 20.37
N SER A 612 11.11 -25.20 20.86
CA SER A 612 12.36 -24.93 20.15
C SER A 612 12.49 -25.68 18.82
N GLU A 613 11.87 -26.87 18.70
CA GLU A 613 11.90 -27.68 17.48
C GLU A 613 10.71 -27.37 16.54
N ASN A 614 9.73 -26.64 17.04
CA ASN A 614 8.43 -26.45 16.39
C ASN A 614 8.10 -25.00 16.07
N VAL A 615 9.06 -24.10 16.19
CA VAL A 615 8.92 -22.68 15.81
C VAL A 615 10.00 -22.33 14.80
N PHE A 616 9.55 -21.74 13.70
CA PHE A 616 10.37 -21.16 12.64
C PHE A 616 10.14 -19.66 12.61
N PHE A 617 11.20 -18.89 12.68
CA PHE A 617 11.18 -17.43 12.43
C PHE A 617 12.20 -17.08 11.36
N CYS A 618 11.84 -16.20 10.45
CA CYS A 618 12.79 -15.54 9.57
C CYS A 618 12.44 -14.07 9.40
N SER A 619 13.46 -13.24 9.22
CA SER A 619 13.35 -11.82 8.90
C SER A 619 14.28 -11.46 7.74
N VAL A 620 13.73 -10.81 6.69
CA VAL A 620 14.50 -10.30 5.54
C VAL A 620 14.41 -8.79 5.53
N HIS A 621 15.48 -8.13 5.91
CA HIS A 621 15.47 -6.71 6.27
C HIS A 621 16.74 -5.99 5.77
N GLY A 622 16.73 -4.67 5.79
CA GLY A 622 17.91 -3.86 5.60
C GLY A 622 18.87 -3.98 6.78
N TYR A 623 20.18 -4.03 6.51
CA TYR A 623 21.18 -4.14 7.58
C TYR A 623 22.48 -3.44 7.21
N GLY A 624 23.15 -2.92 8.21
CA GLY A 624 24.48 -2.34 8.08
C GLY A 624 24.49 -0.81 8.06
N HIS A 625 25.67 -0.30 7.79
CA HIS A 625 25.92 1.13 7.78
C HIS A 625 25.94 1.65 6.35
N LYS A 626 25.21 2.72 6.08
CA LYS A 626 25.29 3.41 4.79
C LYS A 626 26.44 4.41 4.84
N ASP A 627 27.59 4.04 4.28
CA ASP A 627 28.70 4.97 4.15
C ASP A 627 28.39 6.02 3.08
N PRO A 628 28.62 7.31 3.34
CA PRO A 628 28.47 8.34 2.33
C PRO A 628 29.44 8.11 1.17
N GLU A 629 28.95 8.21 -0.06
CA GLU A 629 29.74 7.94 -1.26
C GLU A 629 30.79 9.03 -1.53
N ASN A 630 30.60 10.22 -0.96
CA ASN A 630 31.52 11.34 -1.18
C ASN A 630 31.53 12.36 -0.02
N LYS A 631 32.57 13.22 -0.01
CA LYS A 631 32.71 14.28 1.00
C LYS A 631 31.64 15.37 0.92
N GLU A 632 30.87 15.47 -0.18
CA GLU A 632 29.83 16.46 -0.35
C GLU A 632 28.53 16.00 0.35
N GLU A 633 28.29 14.71 0.45
CA GLU A 633 27.19 14.14 1.24
C GLU A 633 27.47 14.30 2.74
N LEU A 634 28.70 14.04 3.15
CA LEU A 634 29.15 14.34 4.52
C LEU A 634 28.96 15.81 4.91
N ALA A 635 29.23 16.73 3.98
CA ALA A 635 29.08 18.17 4.22
C ALA A 635 27.63 18.64 4.28
N LYS A 636 26.69 17.85 3.77
CA LYS A 636 25.24 18.13 3.83
C LYS A 636 24.59 17.69 5.14
N GLY A 637 25.35 17.03 6.04
CA GLY A 637 24.83 16.54 7.32
C GLY A 637 23.94 15.31 7.15
N GLU A 638 24.10 14.55 6.06
CA GLU A 638 23.40 13.26 5.91
C GLU A 638 23.87 12.32 7.02
N VAL A 639 22.90 11.79 7.77
CA VAL A 639 23.14 11.00 8.98
C VAL A 639 23.86 9.71 8.64
N GLN A 640 25.06 9.56 9.18
CA GLN A 640 25.79 8.31 9.20
C GLN A 640 25.27 7.50 10.40
N GLY A 641 24.60 6.40 10.14
CA GLY A 641 24.07 5.56 11.19
C GLY A 641 23.81 4.14 10.72
N TRP A 642 23.63 3.27 11.67
CA TRP A 642 23.14 1.93 11.42
C TRP A 642 21.69 2.00 10.95
N PHE A 643 21.35 1.13 9.98
CA PHE A 643 19.96 0.95 9.60
C PHE A 643 19.17 0.40 10.80
N TYR A 644 18.04 1.03 11.09
CA TYR A 644 17.22 0.68 12.24
C TYR A 644 16.77 -0.80 12.21
N PRO A 645 16.73 -1.53 13.31
CA PRO A 645 17.16 -1.17 14.67
C PRO A 645 18.65 -1.45 14.96
N GLY A 646 19.47 -1.71 13.97
CA GLY A 646 20.89 -1.99 14.14
C GLY A 646 21.25 -3.45 14.47
N SER A 647 20.25 -4.34 14.49
CA SER A 647 20.36 -5.79 14.69
C SER A 647 20.00 -6.58 13.43
N GLY A 648 20.15 -7.90 13.47
CA GLY A 648 19.77 -8.80 12.37
C GLY A 648 20.87 -8.99 11.32
N VAL A 649 22.13 -9.12 11.76
CA VAL A 649 23.19 -9.62 10.86
C VAL A 649 22.82 -10.99 10.32
N SER A 650 23.06 -11.23 9.02
CA SER A 650 22.72 -12.51 8.40
C SER A 650 23.24 -13.69 9.19
N SER A 651 22.35 -14.51 9.70
CA SER A 651 22.65 -15.66 10.55
C SER A 651 21.56 -16.72 10.46
N VAL A 652 21.91 -17.96 10.75
CA VAL A 652 20.97 -19.08 10.82
C VAL A 652 21.21 -19.88 12.09
N LYS A 653 20.12 -20.17 12.81
CA LYS A 653 20.09 -21.04 13.98
C LYS A 653 19.02 -22.11 13.74
N ASP A 654 19.26 -23.35 14.12
CA ASP A 654 18.41 -24.48 13.76
C ASP A 654 17.34 -24.86 14.79
N ALA A 655 17.51 -24.50 16.07
CA ALA A 655 16.54 -24.86 17.11
C ALA A 655 16.47 -23.79 18.23
N PRO A 656 15.42 -22.92 18.26
CA PRO A 656 14.41 -22.75 17.22
C PRO A 656 15.04 -22.30 15.90
N VAL A 657 14.36 -22.53 14.78
CA VAL A 657 14.85 -22.00 13.51
C VAL A 657 14.70 -20.49 13.54
N ILE A 658 15.82 -19.80 13.53
CA ILE A 658 15.90 -18.35 13.41
C ILE A 658 16.78 -18.05 12.21
N TRP A 659 16.21 -17.36 11.21
CA TRP A 659 16.93 -16.97 10.00
C TRP A 659 16.87 -15.48 9.80
N ASP A 660 17.97 -14.81 10.05
CA ASP A 660 18.14 -13.40 9.75
C ASP A 660 18.85 -13.26 8.40
N GLU A 661 18.25 -12.46 7.52
CA GLU A 661 18.81 -12.11 6.24
C GLU A 661 18.94 -10.60 6.13
N GLY A 662 20.04 -10.09 6.68
CA GLY A 662 20.39 -8.67 6.63
C GLY A 662 20.93 -8.27 5.26
N LEU A 663 20.15 -7.48 4.52
CA LEU A 663 20.51 -7.00 3.19
C LEU A 663 21.28 -5.68 3.30
N PRO A 664 22.51 -5.61 2.84
CA PRO A 664 23.28 -4.37 2.83
C PRO A 664 22.71 -3.41 1.78
N PHE A 665 22.96 -2.11 1.98
CA PHE A 665 22.60 -1.09 1.00
C PHE A 665 23.06 -1.47 -0.41
N CYS A 666 22.11 -1.49 -1.37
CA CYS A 666 22.38 -1.96 -2.72
C CYS A 666 22.79 -0.82 -3.65
N ARG A 667 24.10 -0.68 -3.90
CA ARG A 667 24.66 0.37 -4.78
C ARG A 667 24.39 0.14 -6.27
N GLU A 668 24.06 -1.08 -6.66
CA GLU A 668 23.78 -1.45 -8.04
C GLU A 668 22.39 -0.99 -8.51
N GLY A 669 21.63 -0.37 -7.62
CA GLY A 669 20.34 0.24 -7.91
C GLY A 669 19.12 -0.63 -7.63
N SER A 670 17.95 -0.02 -7.78
CA SER A 670 16.67 -0.61 -7.34
C SER A 670 16.36 -1.98 -7.96
N SER A 671 16.71 -2.21 -9.23
CA SER A 671 16.45 -3.50 -9.88
C SER A 671 17.30 -4.63 -9.27
N ALA A 672 18.56 -4.37 -8.98
CA ALA A 672 19.45 -5.33 -8.31
C ALA A 672 18.99 -5.59 -6.87
N SER A 673 18.61 -4.56 -6.14
CA SER A 673 18.07 -4.67 -4.78
C SER A 673 16.84 -5.60 -4.72
N ARG A 674 15.87 -5.42 -5.62
CA ARG A 674 14.68 -6.28 -5.72
C ARG A 674 15.05 -7.75 -5.98
N LEU A 675 15.94 -7.99 -6.95
CA LEU A 675 16.35 -9.36 -7.29
C LEU A 675 17.11 -10.03 -6.15
N LYS A 676 17.95 -9.29 -5.40
CA LYS A 676 18.62 -9.80 -4.20
C LYS A 676 17.62 -10.18 -3.11
N TRP A 677 16.61 -9.35 -2.87
CA TRP A 677 15.55 -9.64 -1.90
C TRP A 677 14.72 -10.88 -2.31
N ARG A 678 14.31 -10.98 -3.58
CA ARG A 678 13.60 -12.16 -4.10
C ARG A 678 14.44 -13.42 -4.01
N SER A 679 15.73 -13.33 -4.35
CA SER A 679 16.67 -14.44 -4.23
C SER A 679 16.82 -14.93 -2.79
N ALA A 680 16.86 -14.03 -1.79
CA ALA A 680 16.90 -14.38 -0.38
C ALA A 680 15.73 -15.29 0.01
N PHE A 681 14.51 -14.92 -0.38
CA PHE A 681 13.32 -15.74 -0.14
C PHE A 681 13.33 -17.02 -0.98
N ARG A 682 13.37 -16.88 -2.30
CA ARG A 682 13.19 -18.00 -3.23
C ARG A 682 14.26 -19.10 -3.10
N ASP A 683 15.54 -18.69 -2.99
CA ASP A 683 16.65 -19.64 -3.11
C ASP A 683 17.05 -20.23 -1.74
N ARG A 684 16.64 -19.60 -0.63
CA ARG A 684 17.11 -19.98 0.71
C ARG A 684 15.99 -20.19 1.71
N ILE A 685 15.14 -19.20 1.93
CA ILE A 685 14.16 -19.22 3.03
C ILE A 685 12.97 -20.12 2.69
N LEU A 686 12.36 -19.95 1.51
CA LEU A 686 11.17 -20.73 1.13
C LEU A 686 11.43 -22.24 1.02
N PRO A 687 12.56 -22.73 0.48
CA PRO A 687 12.90 -24.15 0.54
C PRO A 687 13.04 -24.65 1.98
N LYS A 688 13.63 -23.86 2.88
CA LYS A 688 13.79 -24.25 4.30
C LYS A 688 12.44 -24.23 5.03
N LEU A 689 11.57 -23.29 4.73
CA LEU A 689 10.21 -23.27 5.26
C LEU A 689 9.42 -24.52 4.83
N ARG A 690 9.56 -24.92 3.56
CA ARG A 690 8.94 -26.17 3.08
C ARG A 690 9.50 -27.40 3.78
N GLU A 691 10.83 -27.46 3.97
CA GLU A 691 11.47 -28.54 4.72
C GLU A 691 10.97 -28.59 6.16
N PHE A 692 10.81 -27.43 6.81
CA PHE A 692 10.27 -27.33 8.16
C PHE A 692 8.84 -27.88 8.25
N ASN A 693 8.06 -27.81 7.18
CA ASN A 693 6.69 -28.31 7.05
C ASN A 693 5.75 -27.81 8.16
N PRO A 694 5.44 -26.51 8.19
CA PRO A 694 4.59 -25.90 9.22
C PRO A 694 3.13 -26.33 9.10
N ASP A 695 2.42 -26.33 10.24
CA ASP A 695 0.95 -26.53 10.30
C ASP A 695 0.17 -25.22 10.16
N LEU A 696 0.84 -24.08 10.41
CA LEU A 696 0.30 -22.73 10.30
C LEU A 696 1.42 -21.74 10.01
N ILE A 697 1.20 -20.83 9.06
CA ILE A 697 2.16 -19.81 8.66
C ILE A 697 1.62 -18.43 9.03
N PHE A 698 2.47 -17.59 9.62
CA PHE A 698 2.22 -16.17 9.87
C PHE A 698 3.13 -15.31 9.00
N LEU A 699 2.61 -14.18 8.54
CA LEU A 699 3.39 -13.11 7.90
C LEU A 699 3.35 -11.88 8.79
N SER A 700 4.51 -11.41 9.25
CA SER A 700 4.70 -10.02 9.67
C SER A 700 4.83 -9.18 8.41
N ALA A 701 3.74 -8.49 8.08
CA ALA A 701 3.56 -7.87 6.78
C ALA A 701 3.81 -6.35 6.85
N GLY A 702 5.09 -5.96 6.71
CA GLY A 702 5.49 -4.58 6.54
C GLY A 702 5.58 -4.19 5.06
N PHE A 703 5.19 -2.97 4.73
CA PHE A 703 5.15 -2.48 3.35
C PHE A 703 6.15 -1.33 3.13
N ASP A 704 7.00 -1.06 4.09
CA ASP A 704 8.02 -0.03 4.09
C ASP A 704 9.29 -0.41 3.30
N ALA A 705 9.42 -1.65 2.85
CA ALA A 705 10.44 -2.06 1.89
C ALA A 705 10.22 -1.49 0.46
N HIS A 706 9.08 -0.80 0.21
CA HIS A 706 8.81 -0.20 -1.08
C HIS A 706 9.79 0.95 -1.37
N LYS A 707 10.29 1.05 -2.62
CA LYS A 707 11.32 2.03 -3.06
C LYS A 707 10.99 3.51 -2.80
N LYS A 708 9.74 3.81 -2.48
CA LYS A 708 9.25 5.16 -2.20
C LYS A 708 8.99 5.42 -0.71
N GLU A 709 9.26 4.45 0.13
CA GLU A 709 9.21 4.63 1.58
C GLU A 709 10.41 5.44 2.07
N LEU A 710 10.14 6.42 2.94
CA LEU A 710 11.18 7.29 3.48
C LEU A 710 12.00 6.57 4.55
N VAL A 711 11.35 5.79 5.40
CA VAL A 711 11.99 5.05 6.51
C VAL A 711 12.93 3.93 6.03
N ASN A 712 12.82 3.55 4.77
CA ASN A 712 13.65 2.53 4.12
C ASN A 712 15.10 3.00 3.83
N TRP A 713 15.35 4.28 3.77
CA TRP A 713 16.64 4.88 3.38
C TRP A 713 17.25 4.32 2.08
N GLY A 714 16.46 3.61 1.27
CA GLY A 714 16.89 3.01 0.01
C GLY A 714 17.63 1.67 0.15
N TYR A 715 17.60 1.02 1.31
CA TYR A 715 18.21 -0.31 1.52
C TYR A 715 17.55 -1.37 0.67
N VAL A 716 16.23 -1.40 0.66
CA VAL A 716 15.43 -2.29 -0.17
C VAL A 716 14.54 -1.45 -1.10
N SER A 717 14.32 -1.89 -2.33
CA SER A 717 13.64 -1.08 -3.34
C SER A 717 12.50 -1.86 -4.01
N LEU A 718 11.59 -2.42 -3.21
CA LEU A 718 10.49 -3.22 -3.72
C LEU A 718 9.49 -2.40 -4.53
N LEU A 719 8.75 -3.12 -5.35
CA LEU A 719 7.55 -2.66 -6.04
C LEU A 719 6.37 -3.49 -5.58
N GLU A 720 5.17 -3.04 -5.84
CA GLU A 720 3.92 -3.70 -5.47
C GLU A 720 3.89 -5.18 -5.91
N GLN A 721 4.40 -5.48 -7.09
CA GLN A 721 4.44 -6.84 -7.64
C GLN A 721 5.36 -7.80 -6.86
N ASP A 722 6.31 -7.30 -6.07
CA ASP A 722 7.20 -8.15 -5.27
C ASP A 722 6.46 -8.70 -4.04
N TYR A 723 5.55 -7.91 -3.46
CA TYR A 723 4.66 -8.36 -2.39
C TYR A 723 3.65 -9.41 -2.89
N GLU A 724 3.05 -9.19 -4.08
CA GLU A 724 2.16 -10.17 -4.73
C GLU A 724 2.91 -11.48 -5.00
N TRP A 725 4.14 -11.39 -5.47
CA TRP A 725 5.02 -12.52 -5.77
C TRP A 725 5.34 -13.35 -4.51
N LEU A 726 5.80 -12.71 -3.43
CA LEU A 726 6.16 -13.40 -2.19
C LEU A 726 4.96 -14.15 -1.61
N VAL A 727 3.81 -13.47 -1.50
CA VAL A 727 2.61 -14.10 -0.95
C VAL A 727 2.13 -15.25 -1.82
N GLY A 728 2.25 -15.15 -3.14
CA GLY A 728 1.97 -16.24 -4.06
C GLY A 728 2.78 -17.50 -3.73
N HIS A 729 4.09 -17.35 -3.55
CA HIS A 729 4.99 -18.46 -3.22
C HIS A 729 4.77 -19.02 -1.82
N VAL A 730 4.54 -18.17 -0.82
CA VAL A 730 4.18 -18.63 0.54
C VAL A 730 2.86 -19.41 0.52
N LYS A 731 1.88 -18.99 -0.28
CA LYS A 731 0.63 -19.75 -0.46
C LYS A 731 0.84 -21.13 -1.10
N GLN A 732 1.75 -21.25 -2.05
CA GLN A 732 2.09 -22.57 -2.64
C GLN A 732 2.65 -23.49 -1.55
N ILE A 733 3.52 -22.98 -0.67
CA ILE A 733 4.01 -23.75 0.48
C ILE A 733 2.88 -24.07 1.45
N ALA A 734 2.04 -23.09 1.78
CA ALA A 734 0.91 -23.29 2.69
C ALA A 734 -0.07 -24.34 2.12
N THR A 735 -0.34 -24.31 0.81
CA THR A 735 -1.15 -25.33 0.13
C THR A 735 -0.51 -26.71 0.26
N THR A 736 0.82 -26.80 0.10
CA THR A 736 1.55 -28.06 0.17
C THR A 736 1.64 -28.63 1.59
N CYS A 737 1.90 -27.75 2.60
CA CYS A 737 2.21 -28.17 3.96
C CYS A 737 1.03 -28.16 4.92
N CYS A 738 0.12 -27.19 4.79
CA CYS A 738 -0.87 -26.90 5.82
C CYS A 738 -2.25 -26.46 5.26
N GLU A 739 -2.68 -27.06 4.17
CA GLU A 739 -4.03 -26.83 3.58
C GLU A 739 -4.36 -25.34 3.32
N GLY A 740 -3.31 -24.52 3.10
CA GLY A 740 -3.43 -23.10 2.82
C GLY A 740 -3.58 -22.22 4.08
N ARG A 741 -3.35 -22.75 5.28
CA ARG A 741 -3.44 -21.99 6.54
C ARG A 741 -2.37 -20.91 6.63
N LEU A 742 -2.76 -19.67 6.37
CA LEU A 742 -1.89 -18.50 6.30
C LEU A 742 -2.57 -17.30 6.96
N ILE A 743 -1.88 -16.64 7.88
CA ILE A 743 -2.35 -15.44 8.57
C ILE A 743 -1.36 -14.32 8.34
N SER A 744 -1.79 -13.26 7.68
CA SER A 744 -1.00 -12.04 7.50
C SER A 744 -1.40 -11.00 8.54
N VAL A 745 -0.41 -10.33 9.11
CA VAL A 745 -0.57 -9.31 10.15
C VAL A 745 0.13 -8.03 9.69
N LEU A 746 -0.59 -6.92 9.65
CA LEU A 746 -0.05 -5.62 9.22
C LEU A 746 0.99 -5.12 10.22
N GLU A 747 2.18 -4.76 9.71
CA GLU A 747 3.26 -4.11 10.45
C GLU A 747 3.54 -2.71 9.86
N GLY A 748 4.73 -2.45 9.31
CA GLY A 748 5.15 -1.17 8.76
C GLY A 748 4.53 -0.77 7.42
N GLY A 749 4.97 0.36 6.91
CA GLY A 749 4.48 1.01 5.69
C GLY A 749 3.85 2.37 5.99
N TYR A 750 4.53 3.44 5.57
CA TYR A 750 4.28 4.78 6.08
C TYR A 750 4.09 5.82 4.97
N ASN A 751 4.34 5.46 3.70
CA ASN A 751 4.03 6.34 2.59
C ASN A 751 2.59 6.11 2.11
N PHE A 752 1.62 6.53 2.94
CA PHE A 752 0.18 6.45 2.67
C PHE A 752 -0.41 7.71 2.03
N HIS A 753 0.42 8.73 1.82
CA HIS A 753 -0.01 10.00 1.22
C HIS A 753 -0.50 9.80 -0.20
N GLY A 754 -1.66 10.38 -0.49
CA GLY A 754 -2.40 10.09 -1.72
C GLY A 754 -3.42 8.96 -1.58
N ARG A 755 -3.67 8.50 -0.34
CA ARG A 755 -4.72 7.53 -0.02
C ARG A 755 -4.58 6.26 -0.87
N MET A 756 -5.64 5.84 -1.56
CA MET A 756 -5.65 4.64 -2.38
C MET A 756 -4.61 4.60 -3.53
N VAL A 757 -4.02 5.73 -3.90
CA VAL A 757 -2.98 5.80 -4.94
C VAL A 757 -1.56 5.83 -4.36
N SER A 758 -1.44 5.81 -3.05
CA SER A 758 -0.15 5.81 -2.36
C SER A 758 0.63 4.51 -2.58
N PRO A 759 1.96 4.54 -2.42
CA PRO A 759 2.79 3.35 -2.43
C PRO A 759 2.34 2.30 -1.42
N PHE A 760 2.02 2.72 -0.20
CA PHE A 760 1.51 1.86 0.86
C PHE A 760 0.22 1.14 0.47
N ALA A 761 -0.83 1.90 0.08
CA ALA A 761 -2.11 1.31 -0.32
C ALA A 761 -1.96 0.30 -1.45
N ARG A 762 -1.16 0.63 -2.46
CA ARG A 762 -0.95 -0.21 -3.63
C ARG A 762 -0.16 -1.47 -3.29
N SER A 763 0.83 -1.38 -2.40
CA SER A 763 1.59 -2.53 -1.90
C SER A 763 0.70 -3.48 -1.09
N VAL A 764 -0.12 -2.93 -0.18
CA VAL A 764 -1.11 -3.72 0.57
C VAL A 764 -2.13 -4.37 -0.37
N ALA A 765 -2.61 -3.65 -1.39
CA ALA A 765 -3.53 -4.21 -2.38
C ALA A 765 -2.88 -5.36 -3.18
N ALA A 766 -1.62 -5.25 -3.56
CA ALA A 766 -0.90 -6.29 -4.28
C ALA A 766 -0.72 -7.56 -3.42
N HIS A 767 -0.29 -7.39 -2.19
CA HIS A 767 -0.22 -8.45 -1.17
C HIS A 767 -1.59 -9.14 -0.97
N THR A 768 -2.61 -8.33 -0.74
CA THR A 768 -3.98 -8.83 -0.51
C THR A 768 -4.54 -9.55 -1.73
N ARG A 769 -4.20 -9.11 -2.94
CA ARG A 769 -4.60 -9.77 -4.20
C ARG A 769 -4.11 -11.21 -4.26
N ALA A 770 -2.87 -11.46 -3.86
CA ALA A 770 -2.34 -12.81 -3.77
C ALA A 770 -3.08 -13.62 -2.69
N LEU A 771 -3.37 -13.03 -1.52
CA LEU A 771 -4.11 -13.71 -0.46
C LEU A 771 -5.52 -14.14 -0.89
N VAL A 772 -6.29 -13.24 -1.52
CA VAL A 772 -7.69 -13.51 -1.91
C VAL A 772 -7.81 -14.36 -3.18
N ASN A 773 -6.72 -14.59 -3.89
CA ASN A 773 -6.72 -15.49 -5.04
C ASN A 773 -7.08 -16.91 -4.58
N PRO A 774 -8.16 -17.53 -5.09
CA PRO A 774 -8.58 -18.85 -4.66
C PRO A 774 -7.67 -19.99 -5.14
N ALA A 775 -6.70 -19.72 -6.02
CA ALA A 775 -5.77 -20.72 -6.56
C ALA A 775 -5.04 -21.49 -5.43
N GLN A 776 -5.00 -22.81 -5.60
CA GLN A 776 -4.38 -23.76 -4.69
C GLN A 776 -3.18 -24.45 -5.35
N GLU A 777 -2.36 -23.68 -6.03
CA GLU A 777 -1.14 -24.22 -6.63
C GLU A 777 -0.21 -24.77 -5.55
N PRO A 778 0.26 -26.02 -5.68
CA PRO A 778 1.30 -26.55 -4.79
C PRO A 778 2.66 -25.92 -5.14
N TRP A 779 3.61 -26.02 -4.22
CA TRP A 779 4.99 -25.66 -4.46
C TRP A 779 5.61 -26.59 -5.51
N ASP A 780 6.19 -26.00 -6.55
CA ASP A 780 6.85 -26.70 -7.66
C ASP A 780 8.32 -26.31 -7.77
N GLU A 781 9.22 -27.25 -7.42
CA GLU A 781 10.66 -27.00 -7.40
C GLU A 781 11.24 -26.73 -8.79
N GLU A 782 10.68 -27.33 -9.85
CA GLU A 782 11.17 -27.10 -11.21
C GLU A 782 10.84 -25.68 -11.68
N GLU A 783 9.66 -25.17 -11.36
CA GLU A 783 9.27 -23.81 -11.68
C GLU A 783 10.12 -22.80 -10.93
N ILE A 784 10.33 -23.01 -9.64
CA ILE A 784 11.21 -22.19 -8.82
C ILE A 784 12.63 -22.15 -9.38
N ALA A 785 13.16 -23.31 -9.79
CA ALA A 785 14.49 -23.38 -10.38
C ALA A 785 14.58 -22.62 -11.73
N LYS A 786 13.55 -22.69 -12.56
CA LYS A 786 13.48 -21.94 -13.83
C LYS A 786 13.42 -20.42 -13.57
N GLU A 787 12.60 -20.00 -12.61
CA GLU A 787 12.53 -18.60 -12.19
C GLU A 787 13.87 -18.11 -11.64
N ALA A 788 14.51 -18.90 -10.78
CA ALA A 788 15.83 -18.61 -10.23
C ALA A 788 16.86 -18.38 -11.34
N ALA A 789 16.92 -19.29 -12.30
CA ALA A 789 17.85 -19.18 -13.42
C ALA A 789 17.60 -17.92 -14.28
N HIS A 790 16.33 -17.58 -14.50
CA HIS A 790 15.96 -16.38 -15.23
C HIS A 790 16.38 -15.10 -14.49
N GLU A 791 16.08 -14.99 -13.21
CA GLU A 791 16.40 -13.80 -12.41
C GLU A 791 17.91 -13.68 -12.15
N GLN A 792 18.64 -14.77 -11.98
CA GLN A 792 20.11 -14.76 -11.90
C GLN A 792 20.74 -14.21 -13.20
N ALA A 793 20.21 -14.61 -14.36
CA ALA A 793 20.65 -14.05 -15.62
C ALA A 793 20.37 -12.56 -15.74
N LEU A 794 19.24 -12.08 -15.23
CA LEU A 794 18.92 -10.66 -15.15
C LEU A 794 19.88 -9.93 -14.21
N LEU A 795 20.11 -10.45 -13.01
CA LEU A 795 21.01 -9.87 -12.03
C LEU A 795 22.45 -9.75 -12.56
N ALA A 796 22.91 -10.76 -13.27
CA ALA A 796 24.24 -10.72 -13.90
C ALA A 796 24.40 -9.55 -14.88
N ASN A 797 23.34 -9.17 -15.59
CA ASN A 797 23.36 -8.01 -16.49
C ASN A 797 23.49 -6.67 -15.74
N TYR A 798 23.05 -6.58 -14.48
CA TYR A 798 23.23 -5.38 -13.65
C TYR A 798 24.58 -5.32 -12.94
N LEU A 799 25.23 -6.47 -12.71
CA LEU A 799 26.51 -6.58 -12.04
C LEU A 799 27.71 -6.39 -12.99
N VAL A 800 27.49 -6.51 -14.30
CA VAL A 800 28.54 -6.19 -15.28
C VAL A 800 28.68 -4.66 -15.31
N PRO A 801 29.87 -4.08 -14.97
CA PRO A 801 30.10 -2.68 -15.22
C PRO A 801 29.84 -2.44 -16.72
N ALA A 802 28.95 -1.50 -17.05
CA ALA A 802 28.78 -1.11 -18.44
C ALA A 802 30.18 -0.75 -18.95
N ALA A 803 30.73 -1.61 -19.79
CA ALA A 803 31.92 -1.26 -20.56
C ALA A 803 31.49 -0.10 -21.43
N GLY A 804 31.76 1.12 -20.92
CA GLY A 804 31.41 2.34 -21.61
C GLY A 804 31.98 2.24 -23.00
N PRO A 805 31.26 2.59 -24.05
CA PRO A 805 31.87 2.73 -25.36
C PRO A 805 33.05 3.68 -25.19
N ALA A 806 34.24 3.25 -25.60
CA ALA A 806 35.42 4.07 -25.59
C ALA A 806 35.07 5.39 -26.27
N VAL A 807 34.94 6.45 -25.47
CA VAL A 807 34.69 7.79 -25.97
C VAL A 807 35.96 8.23 -26.66
N THR A 808 36.01 8.04 -27.97
CA THR A 808 37.04 8.65 -28.81
C THR A 808 36.87 10.16 -28.63
N MET A 809 37.82 10.79 -27.94
CA MET A 809 37.86 12.22 -27.76
C MET A 809 37.98 12.89 -29.14
N LEU A 810 36.85 13.28 -29.71
CA LEU A 810 36.82 14.28 -30.77
C LEU A 810 37.02 15.64 -30.12
N GLN A 811 38.18 16.21 -30.37
CA GLN A 811 38.56 17.57 -29.97
C GLN A 811 37.53 18.58 -30.45
N ALA A 812 36.71 19.05 -29.51
CA ALA A 812 35.79 20.17 -29.76
C ALA A 812 36.61 21.47 -29.83
N LYS A 813 36.65 22.06 -31.01
CA LYS A 813 37.20 23.41 -31.25
C LYS A 813 36.46 24.42 -30.36
N LYS A 814 37.24 25.15 -29.54
CA LYS A 814 36.81 26.34 -28.81
C LYS A 814 36.21 27.38 -29.77
N ARG A 815 34.91 27.67 -29.58
CA ARG A 815 34.33 28.93 -30.06
C ARG A 815 34.22 29.91 -28.91
N SER A 816 34.78 31.08 -29.16
CA SER A 816 34.90 32.25 -28.30
C SER A 816 33.55 32.80 -27.90
N LYS A 817 33.41 33.23 -26.64
CA LYS A 817 32.30 33.98 -26.04
C LYS A 817 32.23 35.39 -26.65
N PRO A 818 31.04 35.99 -26.69
CA PRO A 818 30.87 37.41 -26.49
C PRO A 818 30.50 37.75 -25.05
N GLU A 819 31.03 38.89 -24.60
CA GLU A 819 30.90 39.44 -23.26
C GLU A 819 29.53 40.04 -22.93
N ALA A 820 29.25 39.98 -21.64
CA ALA A 820 28.60 40.94 -20.75
C ALA A 820 27.13 41.31 -20.93
N ALA A 821 26.31 40.83 -19.96
CA ALA A 821 25.29 41.64 -19.31
C ALA A 821 25.20 41.27 -17.85
N VAL A 822 25.07 42.30 -17.03
CA VAL A 822 25.19 42.36 -15.56
C VAL A 822 24.09 41.53 -14.86
N PRO A 823 24.34 40.80 -13.75
CA PRO A 823 23.34 40.03 -13.04
C PRO A 823 22.63 40.88 -12.01
N LEU A 824 21.31 40.89 -12.10
CA LEU A 824 20.43 41.24 -10.98
C LEU A 824 20.28 40.02 -10.08
N ALA A 825 20.86 40.11 -8.90
CA ALA A 825 20.73 39.13 -7.83
C ALA A 825 19.26 39.08 -7.34
N ARG A 826 18.62 37.94 -7.48
CA ARG A 826 17.52 37.52 -6.62
C ARG A 826 17.82 36.10 -6.16
N SER A 827 18.34 36.03 -4.95
CA SER A 827 18.44 34.79 -4.18
C SER A 827 17.02 34.31 -3.85
N ARG A 828 16.54 33.28 -4.53
CA ARG A 828 15.48 32.41 -3.98
C ARG A 828 16.18 31.11 -3.61
N GLY A 829 16.35 30.92 -2.31
CA GLY A 829 16.80 29.67 -1.73
C GLY A 829 15.81 28.56 -2.12
N LYS A 830 16.31 27.56 -2.84
CA LYS A 830 15.70 26.24 -2.85
C LYS A 830 15.80 25.74 -1.40
N ARG A 831 14.70 25.69 -0.66
CA ARG A 831 14.62 24.86 0.53
C ARG A 831 14.81 23.41 0.05
N ALA A 832 15.98 22.87 0.34
CA ALA A 832 16.20 21.43 0.28
C ALA A 832 15.20 20.82 1.27
N ARG A 833 14.50 19.72 0.88
CA ARG A 833 13.81 18.86 1.81
C ARG A 833 14.80 18.55 2.93
N LYS A 834 14.53 19.03 4.16
CA LYS A 834 15.25 18.56 5.33
C LYS A 834 14.79 17.12 5.52
N GLU A 835 15.66 16.16 5.30
CA GLU A 835 15.49 14.84 5.92
C GLU A 835 15.35 15.10 7.42
N VAL A 836 14.27 14.63 7.99
CA VAL A 836 14.03 14.76 9.43
C VAL A 836 14.97 13.78 10.09
N ASP A 837 16.01 14.30 10.72
CA ASP A 837 16.85 13.52 11.59
C ASP A 837 16.08 13.26 12.88
N TYR A 838 15.43 12.13 12.94
CA TYR A 838 14.63 11.71 14.09
C TYR A 838 15.48 11.55 15.35
N VAL A 839 16.78 11.28 15.23
CA VAL A 839 17.69 11.20 16.37
C VAL A 839 18.00 12.60 16.91
N ALA A 840 18.20 13.58 16.03
CA ALA A 840 18.43 14.97 16.42
C ALA A 840 17.16 15.60 17.02
N LEU A 841 15.99 15.32 16.44
CA LEU A 841 14.69 15.81 16.95
C LEU A 841 14.39 15.23 18.33
N ALA A 842 14.72 13.99 18.55
CA ALA A 842 14.55 13.33 19.83
C ALA A 842 15.48 13.88 20.91
N LYS A 843 16.69 14.26 20.54
CA LYS A 843 17.66 14.87 21.45
C LYS A 843 17.23 16.29 21.86
N GLU A 844 16.70 17.08 20.92
CA GLU A 844 16.11 18.40 21.22
C GLU A 844 14.90 18.29 22.16
N LEU A 845 14.05 17.27 22.00
CA LEU A 845 12.90 17.03 22.86
C LEU A 845 13.31 16.57 24.26
N ALA A 846 14.38 15.76 24.39
CA ALA A 846 14.91 15.35 25.69
C ALA A 846 15.53 16.54 26.46
N ASP A 847 16.27 17.40 25.77
CA ASP A 847 16.88 18.60 26.38
C ASP A 847 15.82 19.66 26.78
N SER A 848 14.66 19.70 26.12
CA SER A 848 13.55 20.61 26.46
C SER A 848 12.70 20.13 27.65
N SER A 849 12.82 18.86 28.04
CA SER A 849 12.10 18.29 29.20
C SER A 849 12.85 18.44 30.54
N THR A 850 14.10 18.92 30.47
CA THR A 850 14.94 19.14 31.69
C THR A 850 15.10 20.62 32.08
N SER A 851 14.39 21.53 31.39
CA SER A 851 14.39 22.97 31.76
C SER A 851 13.06 23.43 32.39
#